data_d740e7927daf9eb43e7c23665c1dc54d
#
_entry.id   d740e7927daf9eb43e7c23665c1dc54d
#
_cell.length_a   1.000
_cell.length_b   1.000
_cell.length_c   1.000
_cell.angle_alpha   90.00
_cell.angle_beta   90.00
_cell.angle_gamma   90.00
#
_symmetry.space_group_name_H-M   'P 1'
#
loop_
_entity.id
_entity.type
_entity.pdbx_description
1 polymer ?
#
loop_
_entity_poly.entity_id
_entity_poly.type
_entity_poly.pdbx_seq_one_letter_code
_entity_poly.pdbx_strand_id
1 'polypeptide(L)'
;MKKFSVILLLALLLGTWSTQAQTHVKREQRGVWMSAYVSDWPGGAITESNAAAMKRACQKMLDTLAVNNMNAIYFHVRAMCDALYESSYEPWSNLVGGQRGHAPAFDPFAYLIDEGHKRGIEIYAWVNPYRYASKSAGLWGQSELDYVHTHPEWLLQDDYETVLNPGIPEVRQRIVDVCKDIIVKYDCDGLVFDDYFYNQDGASFDLDSALYNAYRRDGGTMSQGDWRRENVNMMVHDVNQMVKLTKPWVRFGIGPAGVACSSPTVAAQYGVDPSPGSDWQYNQIYSDPMAWISRGDIDFMAPQVYWNTKGTYTPVTTWWGKIGQKFNRHVYISGYAVDRIVDGSDWNLDEYLLQVRVMRDAMLSGNYGMVYFKYSTWRNLSGNLNGKTKQLRHFLKDSVYTTPSLSPSVAWMRPAQTYGTVTGLERVADSLVWDAVDNVRYVVYAIPDSVDIATFNCQPQYILGVRYAPVYSLPDAYKEGYDFAVTILDRWENEYAPLQVGATPHQAPKPVLLAPAAGETTAELNYLQWTCGESAGPLNYTLQVYRDADLADMVACVQLDSARYAIASVPGLEEGTYYWQVTACGLNQSPAASDVGSFTYEHMRVTSPADGTSGLSLTPTFTCTQASPGTNYFLEFSTVSSFTTIAYTATSNAPIFEIPAFKLMGGCTYYVRVRARLGDAEVTSNAIRVQTADVIPTVPVYVVPETDNATLTNRSKIQFEPQQGTQSLRVEISSNPSFPVRTSYRGTITDETFATPPLGTITGVGRMIDGKTYYVRGRYAYYTIATGNVVQYTDYSPVRQFLYQELPPGDVTGDGSVNVTDVTALVNMILGVIAMDEPAADVDGNGAINVSDVTALINIILGIS
;
A
#
# COMPACT_ATOMS: atom_id res chain seq x y z
N MET A 1 12.37 -41.32 29.87
CA MET A 1 13.03 -40.41 28.88
C MET A 1 12.07 -39.85 27.84
N LYS A 2 11.05 -40.55 27.34
CA LYS A 2 10.10 -39.96 26.32
C LYS A 2 9.15 -38.85 26.83
N LYS A 3 8.89 -38.73 28.14
CA LYS A 3 8.05 -37.65 28.69
C LYS A 3 8.78 -36.35 28.93
N PHE A 4 10.11 -36.37 29.09
CA PHE A 4 10.94 -35.16 29.22
C PHE A 4 11.18 -34.45 27.87
N SER A 5 11.27 -35.21 26.77
CA SER A 5 11.46 -34.66 25.43
C SER A 5 10.22 -33.91 24.91
N VAL A 6 9.00 -34.35 25.28
CA VAL A 6 7.76 -33.69 24.88
C VAL A 6 7.53 -32.38 25.64
N ILE A 7 7.93 -32.33 26.93
CA ILE A 7 7.85 -31.11 27.73
C ILE A 7 8.88 -30.07 27.26
N LEU A 8 10.07 -30.51 26.84
CA LEU A 8 11.09 -29.59 26.25
C LEU A 8 10.68 -29.10 24.88
N LEU A 9 9.99 -29.92 24.06
CA LEU A 9 9.45 -29.49 22.75
C LEU A 9 8.24 -28.55 22.90
N LEU A 10 7.36 -28.76 23.89
CA LEU A 10 6.27 -27.84 24.22
C LEU A 10 6.80 -26.55 24.84
N ALA A 11 7.87 -26.56 25.65
CA ALA A 11 8.52 -25.39 26.18
C ALA A 11 9.27 -24.61 25.08
N LEU A 12 9.82 -25.29 24.05
CA LEU A 12 10.39 -24.66 22.85
C LEU A 12 9.31 -24.11 21.91
N LEU A 13 8.12 -24.72 21.83
CA LEU A 13 6.97 -24.19 21.05
C LEU A 13 6.22 -23.08 21.79
N LEU A 14 6.27 -23.02 23.12
CA LEU A 14 5.75 -21.89 23.91
C LEU A 14 6.79 -20.77 24.08
N GLY A 15 8.07 -21.03 23.81
CA GLY A 15 9.16 -20.05 23.87
C GLY A 15 9.42 -19.30 22.55
N THR A 16 8.69 -19.62 21.48
CA THR A 16 8.71 -18.84 20.22
C THR A 16 7.53 -17.88 20.08
N TRP A 17 6.86 -17.55 21.18
CA TRP A 17 6.31 -16.22 21.29
C TRP A 17 7.54 -15.31 21.48
N SER A 18 8.16 -14.96 20.36
CA SER A 18 9.20 -13.98 20.30
C SER A 18 8.74 -12.79 21.14
N THR A 19 9.47 -12.47 22.16
CA THR A 19 9.63 -11.10 22.56
C THR A 19 10.10 -10.40 21.31
N GLN A 20 9.17 -10.01 20.41
CA GLN A 20 9.44 -9.01 19.42
C GLN A 20 9.95 -7.84 20.25
N ALA A 21 11.25 -7.55 20.11
CA ALA A 21 11.85 -6.40 20.72
C ALA A 21 10.87 -5.25 20.50
N GLN A 22 10.47 -4.54 21.55
CA GLN A 22 9.62 -3.37 21.46
C GLN A 22 10.26 -2.47 20.42
N THR A 23 9.70 -2.40 19.22
CA THR A 23 10.23 -1.58 18.15
C THR A 23 9.89 -0.16 18.51
N HIS A 24 10.88 0.59 18.99
CA HIS A 24 10.76 2.01 19.19
C HIS A 24 10.53 2.65 17.82
N VAL A 25 9.39 3.27 17.62
CA VAL A 25 9.01 3.89 16.33
C VAL A 25 9.45 5.34 16.35
N LYS A 26 10.32 5.71 15.40
CA LYS A 26 10.85 7.08 15.34
C LYS A 26 9.80 8.07 14.82
N ARG A 27 8.96 7.68 13.86
CA ARG A 27 7.95 8.55 13.21
C ARG A 27 6.59 7.87 13.20
N GLU A 28 5.64 8.49 13.90
CA GLU A 28 4.28 8.00 14.03
C GLU A 28 3.38 9.12 14.54
N GLN A 29 2.29 9.43 13.87
CA GLN A 29 1.29 10.36 14.40
C GLN A 29 0.55 9.70 15.57
N ARG A 30 0.53 10.36 16.72
CA ARG A 30 -0.16 9.91 17.93
C ARG A 30 -1.05 11.02 18.43
N GLY A 31 -2.23 11.10 17.83
CA GLY A 31 -3.13 12.22 18.02
C GLY A 31 -4.36 11.91 18.86
N VAL A 32 -5.02 12.96 19.32
CA VAL A 32 -6.36 12.91 19.90
C VAL A 32 -7.25 13.97 19.27
N TRP A 33 -8.51 13.60 18.98
CA TRP A 33 -9.54 14.55 18.67
C TRP A 33 -10.02 15.22 19.95
N MET A 34 -10.13 16.53 19.92
CA MET A 34 -10.62 17.34 21.04
C MET A 34 -11.84 18.13 20.59
N SER A 35 -13.01 17.61 20.92
CA SER A 35 -14.28 18.23 20.54
C SER A 35 -14.74 19.23 21.55
N ALA A 36 -14.95 20.46 21.14
CA ALA A 36 -15.56 21.49 21.96
C ALA A 36 -17.00 21.14 22.36
N TYR A 37 -17.75 20.51 21.47
CA TYR A 37 -19.15 20.13 21.65
C TYR A 37 -19.42 19.11 22.74
N VAL A 38 -18.48 18.22 22.99
CA VAL A 38 -18.61 17.18 24.01
C VAL A 38 -17.81 17.49 25.27
N SER A 39 -17.52 18.74 25.50
CA SER A 39 -16.90 19.27 26.71
C SER A 39 -15.51 18.69 26.98
N ASP A 40 -14.70 18.46 25.93
CA ASP A 40 -13.32 18.02 26.13
C ASP A 40 -12.50 19.14 26.80
N TRP A 41 -12.39 20.26 26.14
CA TRP A 41 -11.83 21.50 26.65
C TRP A 41 -12.22 22.63 25.66
N PRO A 42 -12.55 23.83 26.14
CA PRO A 42 -12.50 24.35 27.52
C PRO A 42 -13.61 23.85 28.48
N GLY A 43 -14.61 23.15 28.01
CA GLY A 43 -15.65 22.55 28.86
C GLY A 43 -16.69 23.53 29.39
N GLY A 44 -16.81 24.70 28.76
CA GLY A 44 -17.77 25.76 29.08
C GLY A 44 -17.21 27.16 28.89
N ALA A 45 -18.03 28.16 29.16
CA ALA A 45 -17.68 29.57 29.00
C ALA A 45 -16.42 29.96 29.82
N ILE A 46 -15.54 30.70 29.17
CA ILE A 46 -14.29 31.21 29.74
C ILE A 46 -14.57 32.65 30.21
N THR A 47 -14.73 32.82 31.50
CA THR A 47 -15.00 34.11 32.15
C THR A 47 -13.76 34.61 32.92
N GLU A 48 -13.69 35.86 33.26
CA GLU A 48 -12.61 36.42 34.09
C GLU A 48 -12.46 35.64 35.41
N SER A 49 -13.58 35.20 36.01
CA SER A 49 -13.58 34.49 37.26
C SER A 49 -13.01 33.07 37.21
N ASN A 50 -13.07 32.40 36.03
CA ASN A 50 -12.61 31.02 35.87
C ASN A 50 -11.39 30.88 34.94
N ALA A 51 -10.94 31.94 34.28
CA ALA A 51 -9.84 31.89 33.30
C ALA A 51 -8.57 31.19 33.83
N ALA A 52 -8.14 31.50 35.04
CA ALA A 52 -6.97 30.84 35.64
C ALA A 52 -7.17 29.33 35.86
N ALA A 53 -8.38 28.91 36.26
CA ALA A 53 -8.72 27.49 36.40
C ALA A 53 -8.77 26.77 35.04
N MET A 54 -9.31 27.42 34.01
CA MET A 54 -9.34 26.86 32.61
C MET A 54 -7.93 26.72 32.04
N LYS A 55 -7.04 27.69 32.27
CA LYS A 55 -5.63 27.60 31.89
C LYS A 55 -4.92 26.40 32.57
N ARG A 56 -5.09 26.23 33.89
CA ARG A 56 -4.54 25.07 34.60
C ARG A 56 -5.13 23.74 34.11
N ALA A 57 -6.41 23.72 33.76
CA ALA A 57 -7.03 22.52 33.19
C ALA A 57 -6.42 22.15 31.80
N CYS A 58 -6.15 23.15 30.93
CA CYS A 58 -5.42 22.99 29.70
C CYS A 58 -4.01 22.42 29.92
N GLN A 59 -3.23 23.04 30.80
CA GLN A 59 -1.88 22.58 31.12
C GLN A 59 -1.89 21.12 31.59
N LYS A 60 -2.77 20.76 32.54
CA LYS A 60 -2.90 19.39 33.05
C LYS A 60 -3.27 18.39 31.92
N MET A 61 -4.12 18.81 31.00
CA MET A 61 -4.47 18.00 29.83
C MET A 61 -3.26 17.73 28.95
N LEU A 62 -2.52 18.77 28.61
CA LEU A 62 -1.32 18.67 27.78
C LEU A 62 -0.22 17.84 28.46
N ASP A 63 -0.02 18.03 29.77
CA ASP A 63 0.90 17.20 30.57
C ASP A 63 0.51 15.72 30.52
N THR A 64 -0.79 15.43 30.60
CA THR A 64 -1.30 14.05 30.49
C THR A 64 -0.99 13.45 29.12
N LEU A 65 -1.16 14.19 28.05
CA LEU A 65 -0.86 13.72 26.69
C LEU A 65 0.65 13.55 26.49
N ALA A 66 1.45 14.53 26.90
CA ALA A 66 2.91 14.48 26.79
C ALA A 66 3.52 13.27 27.52
N VAL A 67 3.09 13.02 28.78
CA VAL A 67 3.55 11.86 29.58
C VAL A 67 3.17 10.52 28.92
N ASN A 68 2.11 10.49 28.08
CA ASN A 68 1.71 9.30 27.34
C ASN A 68 2.30 9.24 25.93
N ASN A 69 3.32 10.05 25.64
CA ASN A 69 4.00 10.11 24.34
C ASN A 69 3.05 10.40 23.16
N MET A 70 1.97 11.16 23.41
CA MET A 70 1.10 11.71 22.36
C MET A 70 1.75 12.98 21.81
N ASN A 71 1.67 13.17 20.49
CA ASN A 71 2.38 14.26 19.80
C ASN A 71 1.45 15.23 19.04
N ALA A 72 0.13 15.00 18.98
CA ALA A 72 -0.79 15.89 18.27
C ALA A 72 -2.17 16.01 18.94
N ILE A 73 -2.78 17.19 18.76
CA ILE A 73 -4.17 17.46 19.11
C ILE A 73 -4.89 18.03 17.89
N TYR A 74 -6.06 17.48 17.57
CA TYR A 74 -6.99 17.97 16.57
C TYR A 74 -8.10 18.72 17.28
N PHE A 75 -7.94 20.06 17.45
CA PHE A 75 -8.81 20.89 18.26
C PHE A 75 -9.94 21.50 17.45
N HIS A 76 -11.18 21.29 17.87
CA HIS A 76 -12.38 21.75 17.18
C HIS A 76 -12.56 23.26 17.34
N VAL A 77 -11.99 24.03 16.40
CA VAL A 77 -12.00 25.51 16.46
C VAL A 77 -13.23 26.12 15.81
N ARG A 78 -13.86 25.37 14.84
CA ARG A 78 -15.05 25.84 14.12
C ARG A 78 -16.04 24.69 13.94
N ALA A 79 -17.10 24.71 14.68
CA ALA A 79 -18.05 23.60 14.75
C ALA A 79 -19.37 23.86 13.99
N MET A 80 -19.94 25.06 14.13
CA MET A 80 -21.23 25.44 13.54
C MET A 80 -21.18 26.88 13.05
N CYS A 81 -20.30 27.18 12.12
CA CYS A 81 -20.03 28.54 11.64
C CYS A 81 -19.87 29.52 12.82
N ASP A 82 -19.15 29.09 13.82
CA ASP A 82 -18.78 29.80 15.03
C ASP A 82 -17.32 29.55 15.34
N ALA A 83 -16.69 30.39 16.16
CA ALA A 83 -15.27 30.32 16.37
C ALA A 83 -14.89 30.12 17.85
N LEU A 84 -13.92 29.24 18.11
CA LEU A 84 -13.19 29.15 19.38
C LEU A 84 -11.82 29.83 19.28
N TYR A 85 -11.73 30.83 18.39
CA TYR A 85 -10.55 31.65 18.12
C TYR A 85 -11.03 33.04 17.68
N GLU A 86 -10.15 34.04 17.65
CA GLU A 86 -10.50 35.38 17.17
C GLU A 86 -10.67 35.37 15.65
N SER A 87 -11.94 35.19 15.20
CA SER A 87 -12.27 35.16 13.78
C SER A 87 -12.58 36.52 13.20
N SER A 88 -12.16 36.78 11.95
CA SER A 88 -12.54 37.95 11.18
C SER A 88 -13.94 37.82 10.53
N TYR A 89 -14.50 36.63 10.49
CA TYR A 89 -15.69 36.32 9.68
C TYR A 89 -16.89 35.81 10.49
N GLU A 90 -16.66 35.14 11.61
CA GLU A 90 -17.68 34.40 12.32
C GLU A 90 -17.70 34.74 13.81
N PRO A 91 -18.88 34.64 14.47
CA PRO A 91 -19.00 35.02 15.87
C PRO A 91 -18.25 34.04 16.79
N TRP A 92 -17.81 34.52 17.94
CA TRP A 92 -17.38 33.65 19.03
C TRP A 92 -18.46 32.64 19.38
N SER A 93 -18.07 31.40 19.58
CA SER A 93 -18.98 30.32 19.98
C SER A 93 -19.54 30.57 21.39
N ASN A 94 -20.82 30.26 21.60
CA ASN A 94 -21.42 30.25 22.92
C ASN A 94 -20.73 29.25 23.87
N LEU A 95 -20.02 28.25 23.35
CA LEU A 95 -19.27 27.26 24.14
C LEU A 95 -18.12 27.90 24.93
N VAL A 96 -17.56 29.01 24.44
CA VAL A 96 -16.44 29.71 25.07
C VAL A 96 -16.83 31.08 25.60
N GLY A 97 -17.77 31.78 24.92
CA GLY A 97 -18.23 33.10 25.31
C GLY A 97 -19.43 33.09 26.28
N GLY A 98 -20.04 31.91 26.47
CA GLY A 98 -21.30 31.76 27.24
C GLY A 98 -22.53 32.20 26.44
N GLN A 99 -22.40 33.20 25.59
CA GLN A 99 -23.37 33.62 24.59
C GLN A 99 -22.65 33.79 23.25
N ARG A 100 -23.34 33.40 22.17
CA ARG A 100 -22.77 33.51 20.81
C ARG A 100 -22.48 34.97 20.45
N GLY A 101 -21.29 35.21 19.91
CA GLY A 101 -20.78 36.55 19.62
C GLY A 101 -20.02 37.23 20.75
N HIS A 102 -20.10 36.73 22.00
CA HIS A 102 -19.35 37.29 23.11
C HIS A 102 -17.95 36.68 23.19
N ALA A 103 -16.94 37.53 23.29
CA ALA A 103 -15.57 37.11 23.43
C ALA A 103 -15.32 36.45 24.82
N PRO A 104 -14.54 35.36 24.86
CA PRO A 104 -14.08 34.78 26.14
C PRO A 104 -13.00 35.65 26.79
N ALA A 105 -12.70 35.41 28.06
CA ALA A 105 -11.66 36.14 28.81
C ALA A 105 -10.23 35.90 28.28
N PHE A 106 -10.01 34.87 27.49
CA PHE A 106 -8.79 34.66 26.71
C PHE A 106 -9.11 33.78 25.49
N ASP A 107 -8.29 33.90 24.43
CA ASP A 107 -8.38 33.07 23.25
C ASP A 107 -7.92 31.62 23.55
N PRO A 108 -8.83 30.63 23.55
CA PRO A 108 -8.47 29.25 23.91
C PRO A 108 -7.56 28.60 22.89
N PHE A 109 -7.69 28.93 21.59
CA PHE A 109 -6.87 28.32 20.56
C PHE A 109 -5.43 28.84 20.62
N ALA A 110 -5.24 30.16 20.73
CA ALA A 110 -3.91 30.73 20.95
C ALA A 110 -3.21 30.14 22.17
N TYR A 111 -3.97 30.03 23.29
CA TYR A 111 -3.42 29.46 24.53
C TYR A 111 -3.04 27.98 24.39
N LEU A 112 -3.87 27.19 23.68
CA LEU A 112 -3.60 25.77 23.44
C LEU A 112 -2.33 25.59 22.57
N ILE A 113 -2.14 26.40 21.54
CA ILE A 113 -0.94 26.37 20.70
C ILE A 113 0.30 26.67 21.52
N ASP A 114 0.32 27.77 22.28
CA ASP A 114 1.46 28.18 23.10
C ASP A 114 1.85 27.09 24.10
N GLU A 115 0.89 26.56 24.83
CA GLU A 115 1.14 25.51 25.84
C GLU A 115 1.44 24.13 25.23
N GLY A 116 0.85 23.83 24.08
CA GLY A 116 1.14 22.61 23.32
C GLY A 116 2.57 22.58 22.79
N HIS A 117 3.00 23.65 22.14
CA HIS A 117 4.35 23.82 21.61
C HIS A 117 5.43 23.75 22.70
N LYS A 118 5.19 24.28 23.89
CA LYS A 118 6.09 24.11 25.05
C LYS A 118 6.34 22.65 25.42
N ARG A 119 5.42 21.76 25.05
CA ARG A 119 5.49 20.31 25.32
C ARG A 119 5.86 19.48 24.10
N GLY A 120 6.07 20.11 22.95
CA GLY A 120 6.35 19.43 21.67
C GLY A 120 5.11 18.75 21.08
N ILE A 121 3.91 19.22 21.43
CA ILE A 121 2.65 18.72 20.89
C ILE A 121 2.20 19.63 19.76
N GLU A 122 1.93 19.05 18.60
CA GLU A 122 1.38 19.74 17.43
C GLU A 122 -0.11 20.03 17.63
N ILE A 123 -0.57 21.20 17.16
CA ILE A 123 -1.95 21.63 17.29
C ILE A 123 -2.55 21.85 15.89
N TYR A 124 -3.54 21.02 15.56
CA TYR A 124 -4.31 21.10 14.33
C TYR A 124 -5.63 21.81 14.58
N ALA A 125 -6.00 22.75 13.71
CA ALA A 125 -7.30 23.38 13.71
C ALA A 125 -8.33 22.47 13.04
N TRP A 126 -9.25 21.90 13.80
CA TRP A 126 -10.36 21.12 13.26
C TRP A 126 -11.54 22.03 12.93
N VAL A 127 -11.97 21.98 11.68
CA VAL A 127 -13.01 22.82 11.09
C VAL A 127 -14.10 21.94 10.46
N ASN A 128 -15.36 22.21 10.81
CA ASN A 128 -16.51 21.71 10.04
C ASN A 128 -16.82 22.74 8.95
N PRO A 129 -16.57 22.46 7.64
CA PRO A 129 -16.60 23.53 6.64
C PRO A 129 -17.99 24.11 6.38
N TYR A 130 -19.07 23.31 6.45
CA TYR A 130 -20.39 23.78 6.05
C TYR A 130 -21.45 23.76 7.14
N ARG A 131 -21.22 23.05 8.24
CA ARG A 131 -22.23 22.89 9.29
C ARG A 131 -22.56 24.19 9.98
N TYR A 132 -23.86 24.60 9.98
CA TYR A 132 -24.34 25.83 10.59
C TYR A 132 -25.13 25.55 11.86
N ALA A 133 -26.08 24.63 11.84
CA ALA A 133 -26.89 24.29 13.01
C ALA A 133 -27.40 22.87 12.98
N SER A 134 -27.60 22.25 14.15
CA SER A 134 -28.40 21.03 14.28
C SER A 134 -29.86 21.34 14.51
N LYS A 135 -30.78 20.46 14.16
CA LYS A 135 -32.21 20.65 14.40
C LYS A 135 -32.52 20.91 15.87
N SER A 136 -31.83 20.23 16.78
CA SER A 136 -32.03 20.40 18.22
C SER A 136 -31.59 21.76 18.75
N ALA A 137 -30.65 22.43 18.08
CA ALA A 137 -30.16 23.75 18.48
C ALA A 137 -30.98 24.90 17.89
N GLY A 138 -31.79 24.62 16.84
CA GLY A 138 -32.43 25.67 16.06
C GLY A 138 -31.40 26.49 15.23
N LEU A 139 -31.90 27.50 14.51
CA LEU A 139 -31.03 28.41 13.77
C LEU A 139 -30.34 29.40 14.74
N TRP A 140 -29.05 29.62 14.51
CA TRP A 140 -28.29 30.64 15.22
C TRP A 140 -28.65 32.04 14.69
N GLY A 141 -28.90 32.99 15.58
CA GLY A 141 -29.27 34.37 15.23
C GLY A 141 -29.02 35.33 16.38
N GLN A 142 -28.12 34.96 17.31
CA GLN A 142 -27.79 35.80 18.45
C GLN A 142 -26.69 36.82 18.17
N SER A 143 -25.95 36.65 17.06
CA SER A 143 -24.91 37.56 16.64
C SER A 143 -25.28 38.18 15.29
N GLU A 144 -24.98 39.47 15.10
CA GLU A 144 -25.12 40.15 13.80
C GLU A 144 -24.24 39.52 12.70
N LEU A 145 -23.21 38.77 13.08
CA LEU A 145 -22.36 37.99 12.14
C LEU A 145 -22.98 36.66 11.71
N ASP A 146 -24.06 36.23 12.33
CA ASP A 146 -24.72 34.97 11.97
C ASP A 146 -25.27 35.02 10.54
N TYR A 147 -25.11 33.91 9.78
CA TYR A 147 -25.51 33.85 8.38
C TYR A 147 -27.01 34.01 8.15
N VAL A 148 -27.86 33.75 9.14
CA VAL A 148 -29.30 34.09 9.03
C VAL A 148 -29.54 35.59 8.87
N HIS A 149 -28.61 36.46 9.28
CA HIS A 149 -28.68 37.91 9.13
C HIS A 149 -27.90 38.39 7.91
N THR A 150 -26.69 37.84 7.71
CA THR A 150 -25.76 38.32 6.68
C THR A 150 -25.98 37.68 5.32
N HIS A 151 -26.30 36.38 5.29
CA HIS A 151 -26.41 35.57 4.07
C HIS A 151 -27.44 34.44 4.21
N PRO A 152 -28.73 34.76 4.44
CA PRO A 152 -29.77 33.71 4.58
C PRO A 152 -29.91 32.82 3.34
N GLU A 153 -29.58 33.33 2.15
CA GLU A 153 -29.58 32.64 0.88
C GLU A 153 -28.50 31.54 0.77
N TRP A 154 -27.51 31.52 1.68
CA TRP A 154 -26.49 30.49 1.73
C TRP A 154 -26.94 29.21 2.48
N LEU A 155 -28.07 29.26 3.20
CA LEU A 155 -28.49 28.20 4.09
C LEU A 155 -29.31 27.14 3.36
N LEU A 156 -28.90 25.89 3.48
CA LEU A 156 -29.69 24.71 3.17
C LEU A 156 -30.16 24.07 4.48
N GLN A 157 -31.46 24.09 4.71
CA GLN A 157 -32.08 23.54 5.91
C GLN A 157 -32.92 22.32 5.57
N ASP A 158 -32.63 21.19 6.22
CA ASP A 158 -33.46 20.00 6.17
C ASP A 158 -34.13 19.70 7.54
N ASP A 159 -34.63 18.45 7.68
CA ASP A 159 -35.26 17.99 8.92
C ASP A 159 -34.27 17.68 10.06
N TYR A 160 -32.96 17.62 9.80
CA TYR A 160 -31.94 17.20 10.76
C TYR A 160 -30.94 18.32 11.08
N GLU A 161 -30.55 19.09 10.10
CA GLU A 161 -29.52 20.10 10.25
C GLU A 161 -29.65 21.24 9.23
N THR A 162 -28.89 22.30 9.42
CA THR A 162 -28.68 23.39 8.45
C THR A 162 -27.21 23.46 8.10
N VAL A 163 -26.90 23.51 6.82
CA VAL A 163 -25.53 23.67 6.30
C VAL A 163 -25.46 24.87 5.36
N LEU A 164 -24.26 25.42 5.16
CA LEU A 164 -23.99 26.32 4.06
C LEU A 164 -24.02 25.56 2.75
N ASN A 165 -24.60 26.14 1.69
CA ASN A 165 -24.78 25.48 0.40
C ASN A 165 -23.46 25.40 -0.38
N PRO A 166 -22.82 24.20 -0.54
CA PRO A 166 -21.58 24.06 -1.26
C PRO A 166 -21.66 24.39 -2.76
N GLY A 167 -22.89 24.39 -3.32
CA GLY A 167 -23.13 24.77 -4.71
C GLY A 167 -22.89 26.27 -5.01
N ILE A 168 -22.84 27.12 -3.97
CA ILE A 168 -22.65 28.57 -4.10
C ILE A 168 -21.14 28.88 -4.10
N PRO A 169 -20.58 29.50 -5.16
CA PRO A 169 -19.16 29.85 -5.22
C PRO A 169 -18.67 30.70 -4.04
N GLU A 170 -19.47 31.67 -3.62
CA GLU A 170 -19.16 32.58 -2.51
C GLU A 170 -19.09 31.84 -1.17
N VAL A 171 -19.87 30.79 -0.99
CA VAL A 171 -19.78 29.90 0.18
C VAL A 171 -18.44 29.16 0.17
N ARG A 172 -18.04 28.57 -0.96
CA ARG A 172 -16.73 27.90 -1.08
C ARG A 172 -15.58 28.86 -0.79
N GLN A 173 -15.64 30.08 -1.37
CA GLN A 173 -14.65 31.13 -1.10
C GLN A 173 -14.62 31.50 0.40
N ARG A 174 -15.76 31.59 1.06
CA ARG A 174 -15.85 31.89 2.50
C ARG A 174 -15.14 30.82 3.35
N ILE A 175 -15.19 29.54 2.97
CA ILE A 175 -14.44 28.48 3.68
C ILE A 175 -12.94 28.68 3.49
N VAL A 176 -12.49 29.00 2.28
CA VAL A 176 -11.09 29.35 2.01
C VAL A 176 -10.63 30.53 2.87
N ASP A 177 -11.44 31.60 2.94
CA ASP A 177 -11.12 32.81 3.71
C ASP A 177 -11.04 32.54 5.22
N VAL A 178 -11.96 31.74 5.76
CA VAL A 178 -11.94 31.29 7.16
C VAL A 178 -10.69 30.48 7.47
N CYS A 179 -10.34 29.51 6.63
CA CYS A 179 -9.12 28.71 6.78
C CYS A 179 -7.85 29.57 6.70
N LYS A 180 -7.84 30.57 5.79
CA LYS A 180 -6.75 31.53 5.68
C LYS A 180 -6.63 32.39 6.93
N ASP A 181 -7.74 32.87 7.47
CA ASP A 181 -7.78 33.68 8.72
C ASP A 181 -7.14 32.90 9.88
N ILE A 182 -7.46 31.60 10.00
CA ILE A 182 -6.89 30.73 11.02
C ILE A 182 -5.36 30.64 10.85
N ILE A 183 -4.86 30.20 9.69
CA ILE A 183 -3.44 29.93 9.51
C ILE A 183 -2.57 31.19 9.49
N VAL A 184 -3.11 32.34 9.11
CA VAL A 184 -2.39 33.63 9.14
C VAL A 184 -2.22 34.11 10.59
N LYS A 185 -3.28 34.05 11.38
CA LYS A 185 -3.28 34.56 12.77
C LYS A 185 -2.58 33.63 13.77
N TYR A 186 -2.63 32.33 13.52
CA TYR A 186 -2.16 31.32 14.49
C TYR A 186 -1.02 30.49 13.91
N ASP A 187 -0.10 30.09 14.77
CA ASP A 187 0.99 29.18 14.43
C ASP A 187 0.57 27.70 14.66
N CYS A 188 -0.58 27.34 14.07
CA CYS A 188 -1.01 25.94 14.11
C CYS A 188 -0.20 25.09 13.12
N ASP A 189 -0.08 23.78 13.43
CA ASP A 189 0.73 22.83 12.64
C ASP A 189 -0.04 22.22 11.47
N GLY A 190 -1.39 22.31 11.52
CA GLY A 190 -2.24 21.85 10.43
C GLY A 190 -3.68 22.30 10.53
N LEU A 191 -4.39 22.05 9.41
CA LEU A 191 -5.84 22.14 9.30
C LEU A 191 -6.41 20.74 9.07
N VAL A 192 -7.58 20.44 9.64
CA VAL A 192 -8.29 19.21 9.38
C VAL A 192 -9.79 19.45 9.28
N PHE A 193 -10.41 18.87 8.26
CA PHE A 193 -11.88 18.77 8.17
C PHE A 193 -12.30 17.40 8.69
N ASP A 194 -13.56 17.31 9.16
CA ASP A 194 -14.21 16.01 9.39
C ASP A 194 -15.07 15.55 8.18
N ASP A 195 -16.10 14.77 8.41
CA ASP A 195 -16.93 14.18 7.36
C ASP A 195 -18.24 14.93 7.07
N TYR A 196 -18.41 16.15 7.58
CA TYR A 196 -19.64 16.92 7.42
C TYR A 196 -19.59 17.91 6.25
N PHE A 197 -20.10 17.50 5.06
CA PHE A 197 -20.12 18.33 3.84
C PHE A 197 -21.54 18.74 3.47
N TYR A 198 -22.28 17.94 2.68
CA TYR A 198 -23.70 18.13 2.48
C TYR A 198 -24.52 17.56 3.65
N ASN A 199 -25.81 17.88 3.70
CA ASN A 199 -26.74 17.32 4.67
C ASN A 199 -26.80 15.79 4.57
N GLN A 200 -27.06 15.11 5.70
CA GLN A 200 -27.06 13.65 5.77
C GLN A 200 -28.34 13.00 5.21
N ASP A 201 -29.41 13.74 5.04
CA ASP A 201 -30.66 13.21 4.49
C ASP A 201 -30.78 13.53 3.00
N GLY A 202 -30.36 12.58 2.15
CA GLY A 202 -30.41 12.72 0.70
C GLY A 202 -31.82 12.91 0.11
N ALA A 203 -32.88 12.68 0.85
CA ALA A 203 -34.25 12.81 0.35
C ALA A 203 -34.76 14.26 0.28
N SER A 204 -34.18 15.19 1.04
CA SER A 204 -34.56 16.61 1.07
C SER A 204 -33.78 17.50 0.10
N PHE A 205 -33.02 16.92 -0.82
CA PHE A 205 -32.04 17.65 -1.62
C PHE A 205 -32.53 18.33 -2.88
N ASP A 206 -33.78 18.53 -3.05
CA ASP A 206 -34.22 19.48 -4.08
C ASP A 206 -33.93 20.95 -3.72
N LEU A 207 -33.37 21.21 -2.54
CA LEU A 207 -33.02 22.55 -2.06
C LEU A 207 -31.97 23.26 -2.91
N ASP A 208 -31.04 22.54 -3.55
CA ASP A 208 -30.04 23.10 -4.45
C ASP A 208 -30.41 22.95 -5.95
N SER A 209 -31.59 22.45 -6.29
CA SER A 209 -32.05 22.14 -7.65
C SER A 209 -32.04 23.37 -8.56
N ALA A 210 -32.30 24.57 -8.03
CA ALA A 210 -32.26 25.80 -8.81
C ALA A 210 -30.83 26.06 -9.35
N LEU A 211 -29.81 25.86 -8.52
CA LEU A 211 -28.41 26.03 -8.91
C LEU A 211 -27.96 24.94 -9.88
N TYR A 212 -28.31 23.69 -9.61
CA TYR A 212 -28.04 22.61 -10.54
C TYR A 212 -28.69 22.81 -11.91
N ASN A 213 -29.94 23.26 -11.95
CA ASN A 213 -30.65 23.57 -13.19
C ASN A 213 -30.00 24.76 -13.94
N ALA A 214 -29.45 25.75 -13.23
CA ALA A 214 -28.65 26.81 -13.83
C ALA A 214 -27.38 26.22 -14.47
N TYR A 215 -26.59 25.43 -13.73
CA TYR A 215 -25.44 24.71 -14.25
C TYR A 215 -25.77 23.91 -15.55
N ARG A 216 -26.92 23.20 -15.57
CA ARG A 216 -27.37 22.46 -16.76
C ARG A 216 -27.70 23.35 -17.94
N ARG A 217 -28.37 24.52 -17.71
CA ARG A 217 -28.68 25.51 -18.77
C ARG A 217 -27.41 26.12 -19.37
N ASP A 218 -26.37 26.30 -18.56
CA ASP A 218 -25.07 26.84 -18.98
C ASP A 218 -24.18 25.80 -19.66
N GLY A 219 -24.75 24.62 -20.02
CA GLY A 219 -24.06 23.56 -20.77
C GLY A 219 -23.35 22.51 -19.90
N GLY A 220 -23.52 22.54 -18.60
CA GLY A 220 -22.98 21.52 -17.69
C GLY A 220 -23.51 20.12 -18.00
N THR A 221 -22.64 19.10 -17.93
CA THR A 221 -22.96 17.71 -18.31
C THR A 221 -23.02 16.73 -17.15
N MET A 222 -22.53 17.08 -15.97
CA MET A 222 -22.50 16.18 -14.80
C MET A 222 -23.90 15.81 -14.34
N SER A 223 -24.03 14.63 -13.72
CA SER A 223 -25.19 14.31 -12.90
C SER A 223 -25.27 15.25 -11.68
N GLN A 224 -26.45 15.37 -11.05
CA GLN A 224 -26.56 16.21 -9.85
C GLN A 224 -25.67 15.75 -8.69
N GLY A 225 -25.52 14.44 -8.51
CA GLY A 225 -24.62 13.87 -7.51
C GLY A 225 -23.14 14.20 -7.80
N ASP A 226 -22.70 14.06 -9.07
CA ASP A 226 -21.34 14.41 -9.48
C ASP A 226 -21.07 15.91 -9.36
N TRP A 227 -22.07 16.73 -9.72
CA TRP A 227 -21.97 18.19 -9.57
C TRP A 227 -21.83 18.60 -8.09
N ARG A 228 -22.56 17.94 -7.17
CA ARG A 228 -22.42 18.18 -5.73
C ARG A 228 -21.03 17.77 -5.23
N ARG A 229 -20.53 16.59 -5.63
CA ARG A 229 -19.17 16.15 -5.28
C ARG A 229 -18.11 17.11 -5.80
N GLU A 230 -18.24 17.54 -7.05
CA GLU A 230 -17.27 18.47 -7.64
C GLU A 230 -17.26 19.85 -6.95
N ASN A 231 -18.41 20.36 -6.47
CA ASN A 231 -18.45 21.57 -5.65
C ASN A 231 -17.65 21.41 -4.33
N VAL A 232 -17.71 20.25 -3.70
CA VAL A 232 -16.90 19.96 -2.50
C VAL A 232 -15.44 19.80 -2.88
N ASN A 233 -15.15 19.09 -3.97
CA ASN A 233 -13.78 18.87 -4.47
C ASN A 233 -13.07 20.20 -4.79
N MET A 234 -13.77 21.15 -5.46
CA MET A 234 -13.24 22.48 -5.74
C MET A 234 -12.87 23.23 -4.46
N MET A 235 -13.74 23.21 -3.45
CA MET A 235 -13.44 23.85 -2.16
C MET A 235 -12.22 23.25 -1.49
N VAL A 236 -12.11 21.91 -1.46
CA VAL A 236 -10.95 21.21 -0.88
C VAL A 236 -9.66 21.58 -1.62
N HIS A 237 -9.70 21.60 -2.96
CA HIS A 237 -8.59 22.04 -3.80
C HIS A 237 -8.17 23.48 -3.47
N ASP A 238 -9.12 24.41 -3.45
CA ASP A 238 -8.85 25.83 -3.21
C ASP A 238 -8.29 26.10 -1.82
N VAL A 239 -8.77 25.37 -0.79
CA VAL A 239 -8.19 25.41 0.56
C VAL A 239 -6.75 24.91 0.54
N ASN A 240 -6.46 23.77 -0.11
CA ASN A 240 -5.09 23.28 -0.21
C ASN A 240 -4.17 24.29 -0.90
N GLN A 241 -4.57 24.82 -2.04
CA GLN A 241 -3.79 25.84 -2.77
C GLN A 241 -3.52 27.07 -1.89
N MET A 242 -4.55 27.57 -1.20
CA MET A 242 -4.41 28.69 -0.27
C MET A 242 -3.43 28.38 0.85
N VAL A 243 -3.50 27.19 1.46
CA VAL A 243 -2.58 26.77 2.53
C VAL A 243 -1.15 26.77 2.01
N LYS A 244 -0.89 26.11 0.86
CA LYS A 244 0.47 26.00 0.30
C LYS A 244 1.07 27.35 -0.11
N LEU A 245 0.24 28.28 -0.55
CA LEU A 245 0.68 29.64 -0.88
C LEU A 245 0.90 30.54 0.36
N THR A 246 0.23 30.25 1.47
CA THR A 246 0.26 31.10 2.68
C THR A 246 1.31 30.64 3.69
N LYS A 247 1.24 29.36 4.09
CA LYS A 247 2.17 28.68 5.01
C LYS A 247 2.41 27.24 4.52
N PRO A 248 3.36 27.03 3.61
CA PRO A 248 3.52 25.76 2.90
C PRO A 248 3.80 24.56 3.82
N TRP A 249 4.27 24.77 5.04
CA TRP A 249 4.50 23.72 6.03
C TRP A 249 3.24 23.28 6.78
N VAL A 250 2.15 24.08 6.76
CA VAL A 250 0.89 23.68 7.41
C VAL A 250 0.29 22.50 6.66
N ARG A 251 0.04 21.41 7.37
CA ARG A 251 -0.53 20.20 6.80
C ARG A 251 -2.06 20.32 6.71
N PHE A 252 -2.62 19.97 5.56
CA PHE A 252 -4.06 19.95 5.36
C PHE A 252 -4.55 18.52 5.17
N GLY A 253 -5.54 18.11 5.95
CA GLY A 253 -6.12 16.77 5.89
C GLY A 253 -7.61 16.72 6.15
N ILE A 254 -8.19 15.53 5.95
CA ILE A 254 -9.62 15.28 6.14
C ILE A 254 -9.80 13.97 6.90
N GLY A 255 -10.72 13.96 7.86
CA GLY A 255 -11.17 12.77 8.59
C GLY A 255 -12.50 12.23 8.03
N PRO A 256 -12.51 11.57 6.86
CA PRO A 256 -13.74 11.07 6.25
C PRO A 256 -14.31 9.90 7.04
N ALA A 257 -15.53 9.48 6.72
CA ALA A 257 -16.06 8.20 7.20
C ALA A 257 -15.10 7.06 6.85
N GLY A 258 -15.09 6.01 7.67
CA GLY A 258 -14.07 4.95 7.58
C GLY A 258 -14.03 4.19 6.26
N VAL A 259 -15.17 4.06 5.56
CA VAL A 259 -15.27 3.40 4.25
C VAL A 259 -15.42 4.43 3.15
N ALA A 260 -14.60 4.33 2.12
CA ALA A 260 -14.69 5.13 0.90
C ALA A 260 -14.54 4.23 -0.33
N CYS A 261 -15.16 4.59 -1.46
CA CYS A 261 -14.94 3.93 -2.74
C CYS A 261 -15.27 2.41 -2.76
N SER A 262 -16.40 2.01 -2.17
CA SER A 262 -16.83 0.60 -2.17
C SER A 262 -17.42 0.14 -3.51
N SER A 263 -17.80 1.06 -4.39
CA SER A 263 -18.30 0.74 -5.72
C SER A 263 -17.16 0.33 -6.67
N PRO A 264 -17.21 -0.86 -7.31
CA PRO A 264 -16.21 -1.25 -8.31
C PRO A 264 -16.06 -0.25 -9.46
N THR A 265 -17.15 0.39 -9.88
CA THR A 265 -17.14 1.39 -10.96
C THR A 265 -16.39 2.66 -10.54
N VAL A 266 -16.60 3.12 -9.31
CA VAL A 266 -15.88 4.28 -8.77
C VAL A 266 -14.41 3.93 -8.53
N ALA A 267 -14.13 2.76 -7.95
CA ALA A 267 -12.77 2.29 -7.71
C ALA A 267 -11.93 2.21 -8.98
N ALA A 268 -12.53 1.73 -10.08
CA ALA A 268 -11.87 1.65 -11.39
C ALA A 268 -11.45 3.02 -11.94
N GLN A 269 -12.16 4.10 -11.62
CA GLN A 269 -11.79 5.46 -12.05
C GLN A 269 -10.46 5.91 -11.45
N TYR A 270 -10.14 5.43 -10.24
CA TYR A 270 -8.90 5.74 -9.52
C TYR A 270 -7.84 4.64 -9.65
N GLY A 271 -8.15 3.55 -10.39
CA GLY A 271 -7.26 2.41 -10.55
C GLY A 271 -6.92 1.72 -9.24
N VAL A 272 -7.91 1.56 -8.33
CA VAL A 272 -7.78 0.91 -7.03
C VAL A 272 -8.79 -0.22 -6.87
N ASP A 273 -8.54 -1.12 -5.92
CA ASP A 273 -9.54 -2.12 -5.52
C ASP A 273 -10.69 -1.43 -4.75
N PRO A 274 -11.93 -1.93 -4.85
CA PRO A 274 -13.03 -1.45 -4.03
C PRO A 274 -12.74 -1.61 -2.53
N SER A 275 -13.10 -0.59 -1.73
CA SER A 275 -13.02 -0.67 -0.27
C SER A 275 -13.99 -1.72 0.28
N PRO A 276 -13.60 -2.51 1.29
CA PRO A 276 -14.54 -3.33 2.04
C PRO A 276 -15.56 -2.46 2.79
N GLY A 277 -16.82 -2.92 2.84
CA GLY A 277 -17.90 -2.26 3.56
C GLY A 277 -18.83 -1.43 2.68
N SER A 278 -19.63 -0.57 3.28
CA SER A 278 -20.62 0.27 2.59
C SER A 278 -20.20 1.74 2.66
N ASP A 279 -20.05 2.35 1.50
CA ASP A 279 -19.72 3.76 1.33
C ASP A 279 -20.98 4.61 1.24
N TRP A 280 -21.47 5.06 2.39
CA TRP A 280 -22.62 5.96 2.42
C TRP A 280 -22.24 7.41 2.08
N GLN A 281 -21.02 7.83 2.39
CA GLN A 281 -20.60 9.22 2.26
C GLN A 281 -20.58 9.70 0.81
N TYR A 282 -20.21 8.84 -0.13
CA TYR A 282 -20.15 9.18 -1.56
C TYR A 282 -21.54 9.58 -2.12
N ASN A 283 -22.60 8.89 -1.68
CA ASN A 283 -23.97 9.09 -2.17
C ASN A 283 -24.85 9.94 -1.26
N GLN A 284 -24.55 10.03 0.04
CA GLN A 284 -25.41 10.70 1.02
C GLN A 284 -24.96 12.13 1.31
N ILE A 285 -23.67 12.35 1.54
CA ILE A 285 -23.12 13.66 1.84
C ILE A 285 -22.19 14.19 0.73
N TYR A 286 -22.15 13.50 -0.41
CA TYR A 286 -21.41 13.87 -1.62
C TYR A 286 -19.92 14.16 -1.34
N SER A 287 -19.31 13.31 -0.53
CA SER A 287 -17.91 13.33 -0.15
C SER A 287 -17.13 12.33 -1.01
N ASP A 288 -16.03 12.77 -1.65
CA ASP A 288 -15.18 11.93 -2.51
C ASP A 288 -13.72 11.96 -2.05
N PRO A 289 -13.36 11.20 -0.99
CA PRO A 289 -12.00 11.16 -0.49
C PRO A 289 -10.97 10.71 -1.53
N MET A 290 -11.41 9.89 -2.51
CA MET A 290 -10.51 9.42 -3.56
C MET A 290 -10.14 10.53 -4.54
N ALA A 291 -11.05 11.44 -4.87
CA ALA A 291 -10.73 12.62 -5.66
C ALA A 291 -9.67 13.47 -4.96
N TRP A 292 -9.79 13.72 -3.67
CA TRP A 292 -8.87 14.58 -2.93
C TRP A 292 -7.47 13.99 -2.83
N ILE A 293 -7.36 12.69 -2.48
CA ILE A 293 -6.05 12.05 -2.33
C ILE A 293 -5.36 11.83 -3.69
N SER A 294 -6.11 11.49 -4.74
CA SER A 294 -5.55 11.24 -6.07
C SER A 294 -5.10 12.52 -6.79
N ARG A 295 -5.79 13.65 -6.55
CA ARG A 295 -5.41 14.97 -7.06
C ARG A 295 -4.26 15.62 -6.25
N GLY A 296 -3.92 15.06 -5.08
CA GLY A 296 -2.94 15.65 -4.18
C GLY A 296 -3.45 16.87 -3.43
N ASP A 297 -4.75 17.03 -3.28
CA ASP A 297 -5.42 18.16 -2.62
C ASP A 297 -5.38 18.10 -1.09
N ILE A 298 -4.78 17.07 -0.54
CA ILE A 298 -4.57 16.87 0.89
C ILE A 298 -3.18 16.31 1.19
N ASP A 299 -2.70 16.50 2.43
CA ASP A 299 -1.45 15.91 2.91
C ASP A 299 -1.70 14.60 3.66
N PHE A 300 -2.85 14.47 4.32
CA PHE A 300 -3.21 13.25 5.05
C PHE A 300 -4.71 12.97 5.05
N MET A 301 -5.05 11.69 5.20
CA MET A 301 -6.38 11.21 5.55
C MET A 301 -6.40 10.73 6.99
N ALA A 302 -7.49 11.02 7.72
CA ALA A 302 -7.74 10.50 9.06
C ALA A 302 -9.07 9.73 9.11
N PRO A 303 -9.21 8.61 8.34
CA PRO A 303 -10.48 7.90 8.20
C PRO A 303 -10.99 7.36 9.54
N GLN A 304 -12.30 7.50 9.79
CA GLN A 304 -12.98 7.14 11.04
C GLN A 304 -13.28 5.64 11.09
N VAL A 305 -12.25 4.82 11.36
CA VAL A 305 -12.34 3.34 11.36
C VAL A 305 -12.77 2.84 12.74
N TYR A 306 -14.02 3.11 13.10
CA TYR A 306 -14.59 2.87 14.43
C TYR A 306 -15.13 1.44 14.63
N TRP A 307 -14.41 0.43 14.15
CA TRP A 307 -14.74 -1.00 14.31
C TRP A 307 -13.65 -1.74 15.07
N ASN A 308 -13.92 -2.99 15.45
CA ASN A 308 -12.90 -3.87 16.05
C ASN A 308 -12.20 -4.73 14.98
N THR A 309 -11.09 -5.36 15.37
CA THR A 309 -10.26 -6.19 14.47
C THR A 309 -10.93 -7.50 14.04
N LYS A 310 -11.92 -7.99 14.79
CA LYS A 310 -12.74 -9.15 14.42
C LYS A 310 -13.77 -8.79 13.33
N GLY A 311 -14.07 -7.53 13.16
CA GLY A 311 -15.00 -7.00 12.16
C GLY A 311 -14.27 -6.32 11.00
N THR A 312 -14.72 -5.12 10.67
CA THR A 312 -14.32 -4.38 9.47
C THR A 312 -13.00 -3.60 9.62
N TYR A 313 -12.45 -3.47 10.84
CA TYR A 313 -11.24 -2.69 11.10
C TYR A 313 -10.06 -3.14 10.25
N THR A 314 -9.69 -4.43 10.33
CA THR A 314 -8.51 -4.97 9.63
C THR A 314 -8.58 -4.79 8.10
N PRO A 315 -9.64 -5.23 7.40
CA PRO A 315 -9.70 -5.08 5.94
C PRO A 315 -9.75 -3.62 5.48
N VAL A 316 -10.45 -2.74 6.21
CA VAL A 316 -10.53 -1.31 5.86
C VAL A 316 -9.20 -0.60 6.12
N THR A 317 -8.54 -0.85 7.25
CA THR A 317 -7.21 -0.29 7.55
C THR A 317 -6.18 -0.74 6.52
N THR A 318 -6.19 -2.02 6.14
CA THR A 318 -5.30 -2.55 5.08
C THR A 318 -5.56 -1.89 3.73
N TRP A 319 -6.83 -1.65 3.39
CA TRP A 319 -7.20 -0.94 2.18
C TRP A 319 -6.66 0.50 2.19
N TRP A 320 -6.87 1.25 3.28
CA TRP A 320 -6.34 2.61 3.41
C TRP A 320 -4.81 2.66 3.36
N GLY A 321 -4.12 1.64 3.87
CA GLY A 321 -2.67 1.52 3.74
C GLY A 321 -2.22 1.46 2.28
N LYS A 322 -2.90 0.65 1.45
CA LYS A 322 -2.65 0.59 -0.01
C LYS A 322 -2.93 1.93 -0.71
N ILE A 323 -4.00 2.64 -0.29
CA ILE A 323 -4.34 3.95 -0.85
C ILE A 323 -3.27 4.99 -0.51
N GLY A 324 -2.86 5.07 0.75
CA GLY A 324 -1.78 5.97 1.20
C GLY A 324 -0.47 5.70 0.45
N GLN A 325 -0.12 4.43 0.24
CA GLN A 325 1.05 4.03 -0.53
C GLN A 325 0.93 4.45 -2.01
N LYS A 326 -0.20 4.13 -2.66
CA LYS A 326 -0.41 4.42 -4.08
C LYS A 326 -0.31 5.90 -4.40
N PHE A 327 -0.91 6.76 -3.58
CA PHE A 327 -0.97 8.19 -3.82
C PHE A 327 0.09 8.98 -3.03
N ASN A 328 0.98 8.27 -2.33
CA ASN A 328 2.04 8.85 -1.50
C ASN A 328 1.49 9.95 -0.57
N ARG A 329 0.53 9.61 0.27
CA ARG A 329 -0.06 10.49 1.28
C ARG A 329 -0.14 9.78 2.62
N HIS A 330 -0.09 10.53 3.70
CA HIS A 330 -0.21 9.97 5.04
C HIS A 330 -1.63 9.47 5.31
N VAL A 331 -1.72 8.38 6.07
CA VAL A 331 -2.99 7.87 6.59
C VAL A 331 -2.87 7.69 8.10
N TYR A 332 -3.72 8.39 8.84
CA TYR A 332 -3.79 8.33 10.30
C TYR A 332 -5.14 7.72 10.67
N ILE A 333 -5.15 6.47 11.14
CA ILE A 333 -6.42 5.82 11.48
C ILE A 333 -7.07 6.53 12.67
N SER A 334 -8.27 7.05 12.45
CA SER A 334 -9.09 7.58 13.53
C SER A 334 -9.77 6.42 14.24
N GLY A 335 -9.27 6.08 15.44
CA GLY A 335 -9.75 4.99 16.25
C GLY A 335 -10.62 5.45 17.41
N TYR A 336 -11.49 4.54 17.88
CA TYR A 336 -12.23 4.81 19.12
C TYR A 336 -11.30 4.86 20.33
N ALA A 337 -11.69 5.68 21.28
CA ALA A 337 -11.12 5.68 22.60
C ALA A 337 -11.89 4.70 23.54
N VAL A 338 -11.70 4.86 24.79
CA VAL A 338 -11.90 3.94 25.90
C VAL A 338 -13.35 3.59 26.24
N ASP A 339 -14.33 4.33 25.81
CA ASP A 339 -15.75 4.08 26.09
C ASP A 339 -16.22 2.67 25.70
N ARG A 340 -15.59 2.07 24.70
CA ARG A 340 -15.86 0.69 24.26
C ARG A 340 -15.32 -0.38 25.22
N ILE A 341 -14.25 -0.14 25.95
CA ILE A 341 -13.70 -1.09 26.96
C ILE A 341 -14.72 -1.36 28.09
N VAL A 342 -15.67 -0.48 28.29
CA VAL A 342 -16.66 -0.56 29.36
C VAL A 342 -17.69 -1.67 29.12
N ASP A 343 -18.04 -1.91 27.88
CA ASP A 343 -19.13 -2.81 27.49
C ASP A 343 -18.74 -4.29 27.42
N GLY A 344 -17.49 -4.60 27.60
CA GLY A 344 -17.01 -5.89 28.13
C GLY A 344 -16.84 -7.07 27.20
N SER A 345 -17.24 -7.08 25.93
CA SER A 345 -17.19 -8.31 25.17
C SER A 345 -16.06 -8.41 24.14
N ASP A 346 -15.84 -7.41 23.30
CA ASP A 346 -14.86 -7.48 22.20
C ASP A 346 -13.81 -6.37 22.26
N TRP A 347 -13.91 -5.43 23.18
CA TRP A 347 -13.05 -4.28 23.36
C TRP A 347 -12.30 -4.37 24.69
N ASN A 348 -11.24 -5.18 24.70
CA ASN A 348 -10.29 -5.28 25.81
C ASN A 348 -8.99 -4.52 25.49
N LEU A 349 -8.03 -4.53 26.39
CA LEU A 349 -6.74 -3.86 26.17
C LEU A 349 -5.97 -4.46 24.97
N ASP A 350 -6.09 -5.77 24.75
CA ASP A 350 -5.42 -6.44 23.64
C ASP A 350 -5.96 -6.01 22.29
N GLU A 351 -7.25 -5.65 22.18
CA GLU A 351 -7.83 -5.11 20.97
C GLU A 351 -7.15 -3.81 20.54
N TYR A 352 -6.86 -2.91 21.47
CA TYR A 352 -6.17 -1.64 21.16
C TYR A 352 -4.72 -1.87 20.72
N LEU A 353 -4.01 -2.83 21.33
CA LEU A 353 -2.70 -3.25 20.88
C LEU A 353 -2.77 -3.84 19.47
N LEU A 354 -3.78 -4.67 19.21
CA LEU A 354 -3.95 -5.32 17.92
C LEU A 354 -4.28 -4.29 16.82
N GLN A 355 -5.12 -3.30 17.10
CA GLN A 355 -5.41 -2.21 16.16
C GLN A 355 -4.14 -1.45 15.75
N VAL A 356 -3.28 -1.10 16.70
CA VAL A 356 -2.01 -0.43 16.38
C VAL A 356 -1.09 -1.34 15.57
N ARG A 357 -1.02 -2.64 15.90
CA ARG A 357 -0.24 -3.60 15.10
C ARG A 357 -0.75 -3.71 13.67
N VAL A 358 -2.06 -3.91 13.50
CA VAL A 358 -2.70 -3.98 12.17
C VAL A 358 -2.39 -2.71 11.37
N MET A 359 -2.47 -1.53 11.97
CA MET A 359 -2.16 -0.26 11.31
C MET A 359 -0.67 -0.20 10.90
N ARG A 360 0.25 -0.57 11.79
CA ARG A 360 1.70 -0.59 11.51
C ARG A 360 2.06 -1.60 10.43
N ASP A 361 1.42 -2.78 10.42
CA ASP A 361 1.64 -3.82 9.41
C ASP A 361 1.03 -3.48 8.04
N ALA A 362 -0.06 -2.73 8.03
CA ALA A 362 -0.78 -2.35 6.82
C ALA A 362 -0.14 -1.18 6.05
N MET A 363 0.67 -0.36 6.72
CA MET A 363 1.15 0.91 6.19
C MET A 363 2.68 0.94 6.11
N LEU A 364 3.20 1.74 5.17
CA LEU A 364 4.64 1.98 5.07
C LEU A 364 5.16 2.67 6.33
N SER A 365 6.31 2.23 6.81
CA SER A 365 6.99 2.85 7.95
C SER A 365 7.18 4.35 7.75
N GLY A 366 6.81 5.13 8.77
CA GLY A 366 6.96 6.58 8.77
C GLY A 366 5.81 7.38 8.17
N ASN A 367 4.77 6.74 7.59
CA ASN A 367 3.63 7.42 6.93
C ASN A 367 2.29 7.19 7.63
N TYR A 368 2.29 6.72 8.87
CA TYR A 368 1.10 6.26 9.56
C TYR A 368 0.92 6.88 10.95
N GLY A 369 -0.23 6.64 11.54
CA GLY A 369 -0.53 6.98 12.92
C GLY A 369 -1.94 6.64 13.34
N MET A 370 -2.20 6.86 14.63
CA MET A 370 -3.52 6.76 15.24
C MET A 370 -3.95 8.12 15.77
N VAL A 371 -5.22 8.47 15.57
CA VAL A 371 -5.84 9.64 16.17
C VAL A 371 -7.08 9.18 16.95
N TYR A 372 -7.03 9.24 18.26
CA TYR A 372 -8.08 8.68 19.11
C TYR A 372 -9.26 9.64 19.28
N PHE A 373 -10.47 9.20 19.01
CA PHE A 373 -11.69 9.91 19.31
C PHE A 373 -12.21 9.41 20.64
N LYS A 374 -12.14 10.18 21.73
CA LYS A 374 -11.81 11.61 21.86
C LYS A 374 -11.08 11.87 23.18
N TYR A 375 -10.60 13.09 23.38
CA TYR A 375 -9.82 13.45 24.60
C TYR A 375 -10.56 13.19 25.90
N SER A 376 -11.88 13.46 26.00
CA SER A 376 -12.64 13.28 27.26
C SER A 376 -12.51 11.87 27.85
N THR A 377 -12.33 10.85 27.00
CA THR A 377 -12.08 9.47 27.44
C THR A 377 -10.70 9.29 28.06
N TRP A 378 -9.72 10.11 27.65
CA TRP A 378 -8.39 10.16 28.28
C TRP A 378 -8.39 10.93 29.60
N ARG A 379 -9.25 11.91 29.71
CA ARG A 379 -9.38 12.78 30.87
C ARG A 379 -10.14 12.13 32.01
N ASN A 380 -11.11 11.27 31.74
CA ASN A 380 -12.10 10.84 32.72
C ASN A 380 -11.44 10.04 33.87
N LEU A 381 -11.31 10.72 35.01
CA LEU A 381 -10.62 10.22 36.20
C LEU A 381 -11.60 9.90 37.34
N SER A 382 -12.91 9.95 37.13
CA SER A 382 -13.95 9.67 38.12
C SER A 382 -15.01 8.67 37.61
N GLY A 383 -15.52 7.81 38.51
CA GLY A 383 -16.52 6.78 38.21
C GLY A 383 -15.93 5.47 37.71
N ASN A 384 -16.79 4.55 37.22
CA ASN A 384 -16.39 3.18 36.79
C ASN A 384 -15.46 3.16 35.55
N LEU A 385 -15.47 4.22 34.76
CA LEU A 385 -14.59 4.39 33.59
C LEU A 385 -13.15 4.71 33.98
N ASN A 386 -12.94 5.33 35.13
CA ASN A 386 -11.63 5.82 35.58
C ASN A 386 -10.55 4.71 35.60
N GLY A 387 -10.88 3.54 36.15
CA GLY A 387 -9.95 2.41 36.22
C GLY A 387 -9.52 1.92 34.87
N LYS A 388 -10.46 1.76 33.92
CA LYS A 388 -10.23 1.24 32.57
C LYS A 388 -9.49 2.24 31.67
N THR A 389 -9.86 3.53 31.75
CA THR A 389 -9.14 4.61 31.05
C THR A 389 -7.70 4.70 31.50
N LYS A 390 -7.47 4.62 32.81
CA LYS A 390 -6.14 4.63 33.39
C LYS A 390 -5.33 3.40 32.94
N GLN A 391 -5.97 2.21 32.92
CA GLN A 391 -5.34 0.98 32.43
C GLN A 391 -4.94 1.12 30.96
N LEU A 392 -5.80 1.63 30.08
CA LEU A 392 -5.46 1.82 28.66
C LEU A 392 -4.30 2.80 28.50
N ARG A 393 -4.29 3.93 29.18
CA ARG A 393 -3.20 4.90 29.11
C ARG A 393 -1.86 4.28 29.55
N HIS A 394 -1.84 3.58 30.67
CA HIS A 394 -0.64 2.88 31.12
C HIS A 394 -0.23 1.78 30.13
N PHE A 395 -1.19 1.00 29.67
CA PHE A 395 -0.92 -0.04 28.70
C PHE A 395 -0.35 0.50 27.38
N LEU A 396 -0.94 1.56 26.82
CA LEU A 396 -0.41 2.20 25.60
C LEU A 396 0.98 2.78 25.83
N LYS A 397 1.20 3.49 26.94
CA LYS A 397 2.50 4.04 27.30
C LYS A 397 3.56 2.97 27.50
N ASP A 398 3.25 1.91 28.25
CA ASP A 398 4.23 0.95 28.71
C ASP A 398 4.46 -0.18 27.69
N SER A 399 3.51 -0.40 26.75
CA SER A 399 3.55 -1.52 25.80
C SER A 399 3.55 -1.11 24.32
N VAL A 400 3.09 0.10 23.97
CA VAL A 400 2.90 0.54 22.59
C VAL A 400 3.68 1.82 22.27
N TYR A 401 3.48 2.86 23.06
CA TYR A 401 4.08 4.19 22.90
C TYR A 401 5.18 4.43 23.93
N THR A 402 6.12 3.52 24.02
CA THR A 402 7.15 3.46 25.08
C THR A 402 8.12 4.63 25.07
N THR A 403 8.31 5.26 23.93
CA THR A 403 9.15 6.46 23.73
C THR A 403 8.41 7.53 22.96
N PRO A 404 8.80 8.81 23.09
CA PRO A 404 8.34 9.85 22.17
C PRO A 404 8.57 9.48 20.72
N SER A 405 7.75 10.00 19.83
CA SER A 405 7.84 9.81 18.39
C SER A 405 7.68 11.16 17.69
N LEU A 406 8.43 11.35 16.61
CA LEU A 406 8.24 12.49 15.71
C LEU A 406 7.04 12.24 14.82
N SER A 407 6.43 13.29 14.32
CA SER A 407 5.41 13.17 13.28
C SER A 407 6.03 12.66 11.97
N PRO A 408 5.24 12.02 11.09
CA PRO A 408 5.71 11.59 9.78
C PRO A 408 6.26 12.74 8.94
N SER A 409 7.38 12.51 8.24
CA SER A 409 7.97 13.51 7.33
C SER A 409 7.16 13.64 6.05
N VAL A 410 7.06 14.84 5.52
CA VAL A 410 6.18 15.17 4.39
C VAL A 410 7.02 15.28 3.12
N ALA A 411 7.38 14.12 2.55
CA ALA A 411 8.33 14.02 1.43
C ALA A 411 7.90 14.75 0.14
N TRP A 412 6.61 15.01 -0.05
CA TRP A 412 6.08 15.77 -1.20
C TRP A 412 5.98 17.28 -0.95
N MET A 413 6.27 17.76 0.27
CA MET A 413 6.34 19.17 0.59
C MET A 413 7.79 19.63 0.53
N ARG A 414 8.02 20.83 0.05
CA ARG A 414 9.37 21.34 -0.25
C ARG A 414 9.86 22.25 0.87
N PRO A 415 10.89 21.86 1.65
CA PRO A 415 11.50 22.79 2.60
C PRO A 415 12.17 23.94 1.84
N ALA A 416 11.98 25.16 2.36
CA ALA A 416 12.57 26.36 1.74
C ALA A 416 14.10 26.40 1.85
N GLN A 417 14.66 25.66 2.84
CA GLN A 417 16.10 25.61 3.09
C GLN A 417 16.47 24.31 3.83
N THR A 418 17.73 23.99 3.84
CA THR A 418 18.35 22.96 4.66
C THR A 418 19.11 23.58 5.83
N TYR A 419 19.24 22.84 6.92
CA TYR A 419 19.91 23.29 8.13
C TYR A 419 21.15 22.43 8.43
N GLY A 420 22.07 22.95 9.23
CA GLY A 420 23.19 22.22 9.79
C GLY A 420 22.88 21.69 11.20
N THR A 421 23.89 21.70 12.04
CA THR A 421 23.74 21.45 13.48
C THR A 421 23.19 22.70 14.17
N VAL A 422 22.62 22.53 15.37
CA VAL A 422 22.42 23.68 16.30
C VAL A 422 23.78 24.33 16.63
N THR A 423 23.77 25.59 17.06
CA THR A 423 24.96 26.31 17.53
C THR A 423 24.79 26.74 18.99
N GLY A 424 25.88 26.99 19.69
CA GLY A 424 25.84 27.45 21.08
C GLY A 424 25.26 26.45 22.07
N LEU A 425 25.25 25.14 21.74
CA LEU A 425 24.67 24.11 22.61
C LEU A 425 25.52 23.90 23.86
N GLU A 426 24.96 24.24 25.02
CA GLU A 426 25.57 24.04 26.31
C GLU A 426 24.56 23.58 27.36
N ARG A 427 25.08 23.02 28.44
CA ARG A 427 24.32 22.71 29.65
C ARG A 427 24.55 23.80 30.70
N VAL A 428 23.49 24.50 31.06
CA VAL A 428 23.48 25.54 32.08
C VAL A 428 22.61 25.04 33.25
N ALA A 429 23.24 24.67 34.37
CA ALA A 429 22.58 24.04 35.49
C ALA A 429 21.76 22.79 35.05
N ASP A 430 20.46 22.82 35.32
CA ASP A 430 19.52 21.75 34.96
C ASP A 430 18.83 21.96 33.64
N SER A 431 19.43 22.75 32.73
CA SER A 431 18.82 23.00 31.38
C SER A 431 19.88 22.89 30.30
N LEU A 432 19.41 22.45 29.13
CA LEU A 432 20.15 22.56 27.85
C LEU A 432 19.67 23.83 27.15
N VAL A 433 20.60 24.63 26.65
CA VAL A 433 20.34 25.86 25.92
C VAL A 433 21.15 25.86 24.61
N TRP A 434 20.64 26.50 23.58
CA TRP A 434 21.30 26.67 22.30
C TRP A 434 20.82 27.93 21.58
N ASP A 435 21.45 28.29 20.47
CA ASP A 435 21.07 29.46 19.69
C ASP A 435 19.73 29.21 18.96
N ALA A 436 18.85 30.22 18.94
CA ALA A 436 17.59 30.16 18.26
C ALA A 436 17.76 30.14 16.72
N VAL A 437 16.97 29.29 16.08
CA VAL A 437 16.78 29.28 14.62
C VAL A 437 15.29 29.55 14.35
N ASP A 438 15.01 30.43 13.42
CA ASP A 438 13.63 30.81 13.10
C ASP A 438 12.86 29.68 12.42
N ASN A 439 11.59 29.55 12.77
CA ASN A 439 10.62 28.64 12.14
C ASN A 439 11.03 27.17 12.14
N VAL A 440 11.69 26.71 13.18
CA VAL A 440 12.07 25.32 13.40
C VAL A 440 11.62 24.80 14.76
N ARG A 441 11.76 23.52 14.94
CA ARG A 441 11.68 22.79 16.21
C ARG A 441 13.02 22.11 16.47
N TYR A 442 13.15 21.53 17.65
CA TYR A 442 14.36 20.83 18.06
C TYR A 442 14.01 19.48 18.67
N VAL A 443 14.79 18.45 18.37
CA VAL A 443 14.69 17.16 19.07
C VAL A 443 15.84 17.06 20.05
N VAL A 444 15.52 16.80 21.28
CA VAL A 444 16.48 16.61 22.37
C VAL A 444 16.61 15.12 22.65
N TYR A 445 17.84 14.65 22.70
CA TYR A 445 18.21 13.26 22.98
C TYR A 445 18.96 13.14 24.29
N ALA A 446 18.67 12.06 25.06
CA ALA A 446 19.42 11.65 26.24
C ALA A 446 19.98 10.24 25.99
N ILE A 447 21.27 10.12 25.88
CA ILE A 447 21.98 8.88 25.61
C ILE A 447 22.62 8.41 26.93
N PRO A 448 22.28 7.22 27.46
CA PRO A 448 22.89 6.73 28.69
C PRO A 448 24.42 6.61 28.58
N ASP A 449 25.18 6.96 29.62
CA ASP A 449 26.65 6.85 29.63
C ASP A 449 27.15 5.42 29.40
N SER A 450 26.28 4.42 29.57
CA SER A 450 26.57 3.02 29.26
C SER A 450 26.58 2.70 27.77
N VAL A 451 26.12 3.64 26.93
CA VAL A 451 26.07 3.51 25.45
C VAL A 451 27.27 4.25 24.89
N ASP A 452 27.97 3.61 23.96
CA ASP A 452 29.03 4.29 23.21
C ASP A 452 28.41 5.40 22.34
N ILE A 453 28.69 6.65 22.69
CA ILE A 453 28.15 7.83 22.00
C ILE A 453 28.51 7.82 20.49
N ALA A 454 29.62 7.19 20.10
CA ALA A 454 30.00 7.05 18.68
C ALA A 454 29.00 6.21 17.87
N THR A 455 28.16 5.40 18.53
CA THR A 455 27.12 4.60 17.89
C THR A 455 25.78 5.34 17.77
N PHE A 456 25.67 6.55 18.29
CA PHE A 456 24.46 7.34 18.29
C PHE A 456 24.10 7.79 16.87
N ASN A 457 22.86 7.51 16.48
CA ASN A 457 22.30 7.86 15.18
C ASN A 457 20.83 8.31 15.30
N CYS A 458 20.56 9.20 16.23
CA CYS A 458 19.19 9.71 16.46
C CYS A 458 18.15 8.60 16.66
N GLN A 459 18.54 7.51 17.35
CA GLN A 459 17.64 6.37 17.59
C GLN A 459 16.44 6.79 18.46
N PRO A 460 15.25 6.28 18.17
CA PRO A 460 14.00 6.71 18.83
C PRO A 460 13.96 6.47 20.35
N GLN A 461 14.65 5.45 20.85
CA GLN A 461 14.70 5.15 22.29
C GLN A 461 15.39 6.23 23.12
N TYR A 462 16.18 7.12 22.49
CA TYR A 462 16.89 8.20 23.16
C TYR A 462 16.19 9.55 23.04
N ILE A 463 15.06 9.65 22.33
CA ILE A 463 14.28 10.90 22.25
C ILE A 463 13.77 11.26 23.63
N LEU A 464 14.25 12.39 24.18
CA LEU A 464 13.78 12.95 25.43
C LEU A 464 12.55 13.86 25.22
N GLY A 465 12.50 14.56 24.09
CA GLY A 465 11.35 15.38 23.72
C GLY A 465 11.61 16.30 22.54
N VAL A 466 10.53 16.93 22.04
CA VAL A 466 10.54 17.95 21.00
C VAL A 466 10.28 19.32 21.62
N ARG A 467 10.92 20.38 21.12
CA ARG A 467 10.74 21.78 21.59
C ARG A 467 10.64 22.75 20.42
N TYR A 468 9.82 23.77 20.60
CA TYR A 468 9.74 24.91 19.69
C TYR A 468 10.65 26.06 20.14
N ALA A 469 11.07 26.06 21.41
CA ALA A 469 12.01 27.04 21.95
C ALA A 469 13.43 26.43 22.11
N PRO A 470 14.51 27.25 22.04
CA PRO A 470 15.89 26.76 22.10
C PRO A 470 16.34 26.46 23.52
N VAL A 471 15.48 25.80 24.31
CA VAL A 471 15.75 25.46 25.72
C VAL A 471 15.02 24.18 26.11
N TYR A 472 15.69 23.33 26.91
CA TYR A 472 15.10 22.14 27.50
C TYR A 472 15.49 21.99 28.96
N SER A 473 14.53 22.08 29.92
CA SER A 473 14.76 21.79 31.34
C SER A 473 14.79 20.27 31.53
N LEU A 474 15.90 19.78 32.12
CA LEU A 474 16.12 18.36 32.35
C LEU A 474 15.26 17.86 33.48
N PRO A 475 14.44 16.81 33.30
CA PRO A 475 13.78 16.12 34.39
C PRO A 475 14.83 15.51 35.36
N ASP A 476 14.48 15.36 36.65
CA ASP A 476 15.41 14.85 37.66
C ASP A 476 16.07 13.51 37.30
N ALA A 477 15.35 12.64 36.61
CA ALA A 477 15.84 11.33 36.15
C ALA A 477 16.96 11.40 35.09
N TYR A 478 17.19 12.55 34.48
CA TYR A 478 18.15 12.75 33.39
C TYR A 478 19.27 13.74 33.76
N LYS A 479 19.35 14.14 35.01
CA LYS A 479 20.37 15.11 35.43
C LYS A 479 21.77 14.52 35.50
N GLU A 480 21.90 13.23 35.74
CA GLU A 480 23.14 12.47 35.81
C GLU A 480 23.06 11.17 34.99
N GLY A 481 24.18 10.67 34.48
CA GLY A 481 24.27 9.39 33.81
C GLY A 481 23.88 9.42 32.33
N TYR A 482 23.85 10.60 31.69
CA TYR A 482 23.48 10.77 30.29
C TYR A 482 24.33 11.82 29.56
N ASP A 483 24.72 11.48 28.35
CA ASP A 483 25.11 12.42 27.32
C ASP A 483 23.86 13.00 26.63
N PHE A 484 23.99 14.23 26.10
CA PHE A 484 22.87 14.89 25.40
C PHE A 484 23.27 15.34 24.01
N ALA A 485 22.34 15.20 23.07
CA ALA A 485 22.45 15.76 21.73
C ALA A 485 21.16 16.49 21.34
N VAL A 486 21.29 17.48 20.48
CA VAL A 486 20.16 18.25 19.96
C VAL A 486 20.25 18.31 18.44
N THR A 487 19.10 18.12 17.77
CA THR A 487 18.97 18.32 16.32
C THR A 487 17.99 19.44 16.02
N ILE A 488 18.12 20.06 14.85
CA ILE A 488 17.07 20.88 14.25
C ILE A 488 16.04 19.95 13.61
N LEU A 489 14.77 20.24 13.83
CA LEU A 489 13.63 19.61 13.15
C LEU A 489 12.84 20.71 12.45
N ASP A 490 12.82 20.72 11.11
CA ASP A 490 12.07 21.74 10.38
C ASP A 490 10.55 21.53 10.47
N ARG A 491 9.78 22.45 9.90
CA ARG A 491 8.30 22.37 9.93
C ARG A 491 7.74 21.33 8.93
N TRP A 492 8.59 20.76 8.06
CA TRP A 492 8.27 19.64 7.16
C TRP A 492 8.69 18.27 7.72
N GLU A 493 9.08 18.23 9.00
CA GLU A 493 9.53 17.04 9.72
C GLU A 493 10.89 16.49 9.28
N ASN A 494 11.71 17.27 8.60
CA ASN A 494 13.08 16.86 8.31
C ASN A 494 13.96 17.13 9.54
N GLU A 495 14.68 16.11 9.98
CA GLU A 495 15.60 16.17 11.10
C GLU A 495 17.04 16.30 10.60
N TYR A 496 17.75 17.26 11.11
CA TYR A 496 19.10 17.59 10.66
C TYR A 496 20.19 17.04 11.61
N ALA A 497 21.45 17.40 11.35
CA ALA A 497 22.60 16.82 12.04
C ALA A 497 22.57 17.02 13.55
N PRO A 498 22.80 15.98 14.37
CA PRO A 498 22.88 16.09 15.83
C PRO A 498 24.20 16.72 16.28
N LEU A 499 24.12 17.61 17.28
CA LEU A 499 25.27 18.15 18.01
C LEU A 499 25.20 17.69 19.47
N GLN A 500 26.28 17.10 19.98
CA GLN A 500 26.46 16.75 21.40
C GLN A 500 26.84 18.00 22.21
N VAL A 501 26.38 18.07 23.44
CA VAL A 501 26.72 19.14 24.36
C VAL A 501 28.25 19.25 24.51
N GLY A 502 28.77 20.47 24.30
CA GLY A 502 30.21 20.77 24.42
C GLY A 502 31.07 20.32 23.25
N ALA A 503 30.50 19.71 22.20
CA ALA A 503 31.24 19.33 21.00
C ALA A 503 31.40 20.48 20.01
N THR A 504 32.45 20.42 19.19
CA THR A 504 32.67 21.31 18.06
C THR A 504 32.43 20.53 16.76
N PRO A 505 31.53 21.01 15.86
CA PRO A 505 31.26 20.31 14.60
C PRO A 505 32.50 20.22 13.70
N HIS A 506 32.64 19.06 13.05
CA HIS A 506 33.60 18.85 11.96
C HIS A 506 32.90 18.46 10.67
N GLN A 507 33.55 18.54 9.50
CA GLN A 507 32.93 18.26 8.22
C GLN A 507 32.64 16.77 8.06
N ALA A 508 31.38 16.42 7.67
CA ALA A 508 31.03 15.07 7.26
C ALA A 508 31.77 14.65 5.97
N PRO A 509 32.03 13.36 5.76
CA PRO A 509 32.59 12.89 4.50
C PRO A 509 31.59 13.15 3.35
N LYS A 510 32.10 13.65 2.21
CA LYS A 510 31.29 13.95 1.03
C LYS A 510 30.76 12.66 0.40
N PRO A 511 29.44 12.48 0.19
CA PRO A 511 28.90 11.34 -0.53
C PRO A 511 29.37 11.30 -2.00
N VAL A 512 29.60 10.09 -2.51
CA VAL A 512 29.92 9.81 -3.91
C VAL A 512 28.77 9.00 -4.51
N LEU A 513 28.12 9.53 -5.54
CA LEU A 513 27.01 8.90 -6.22
C LEU A 513 27.51 7.70 -7.05
N LEU A 514 26.83 6.55 -6.96
CA LEU A 514 27.20 5.30 -7.61
C LEU A 514 26.26 4.90 -8.74
N ALA A 515 24.97 5.02 -8.50
CA ALA A 515 23.94 4.63 -9.47
C ALA A 515 22.65 5.46 -9.24
N PRO A 516 21.91 5.77 -10.32
CA PRO A 516 22.26 5.57 -11.72
C PRO A 516 23.50 6.37 -12.13
N ALA A 517 24.23 5.93 -13.18
CA ALA A 517 25.28 6.75 -13.77
C ALA A 517 24.71 8.04 -14.36
N ALA A 518 25.50 9.10 -14.44
CA ALA A 518 25.02 10.40 -14.92
C ALA A 518 24.40 10.28 -16.32
N GLY A 519 23.11 10.63 -16.46
CA GLY A 519 22.32 10.54 -17.69
C GLY A 519 21.82 9.14 -18.04
N GLU A 520 21.99 8.14 -17.17
CA GLU A 520 21.50 6.78 -17.40
C GLU A 520 19.98 6.74 -17.43
N THR A 521 19.41 5.95 -18.35
CA THR A 521 17.97 5.65 -18.37
C THR A 521 17.67 4.52 -17.39
N THR A 522 16.66 4.70 -16.58
CA THR A 522 16.31 3.79 -15.49
C THR A 522 14.79 3.65 -15.31
N ALA A 523 14.34 2.58 -14.65
CA ALA A 523 12.93 2.27 -14.36
C ALA A 523 12.68 2.09 -12.85
N GLU A 524 11.46 1.76 -12.48
CA GLU A 524 10.98 1.67 -11.08
C GLU A 524 11.83 0.78 -10.17
N LEU A 525 12.32 -0.36 -10.68
CA LEU A 525 13.12 -1.31 -9.90
C LEU A 525 14.61 -0.97 -9.83
N ASN A 526 14.95 0.30 -9.89
CA ASN A 526 16.30 0.78 -9.67
C ASN A 526 16.41 1.52 -8.34
N TYR A 527 17.65 1.76 -7.94
CA TYR A 527 17.98 2.49 -6.72
C TYR A 527 18.86 3.68 -7.04
N LEU A 528 18.58 4.80 -6.40
CA LEU A 528 19.55 5.86 -6.18
C LEU A 528 20.54 5.33 -5.13
N GLN A 529 21.81 5.18 -5.48
CA GLN A 529 22.84 4.59 -4.62
C GLN A 529 24.06 5.50 -4.53
N TRP A 530 24.64 5.53 -3.36
CA TRP A 530 25.86 6.29 -3.09
C TRP A 530 26.74 5.54 -2.10
N THR A 531 27.95 6.05 -1.93
CA THR A 531 28.85 5.65 -0.85
C THR A 531 29.36 6.89 -0.14
N CYS A 532 29.89 6.70 1.03
CA CYS A 532 30.52 7.75 1.82
C CYS A 532 31.88 7.25 2.34
N GLY A 533 32.83 8.16 2.52
CA GLY A 533 34.11 7.84 3.15
C GLY A 533 33.94 7.39 4.61
N GLU A 534 35.06 7.03 5.23
CA GLU A 534 35.05 6.64 6.64
C GLU A 534 34.55 7.79 7.52
N SER A 535 33.68 7.45 8.48
CA SER A 535 33.13 8.33 9.50
C SER A 535 33.38 7.73 10.87
N ALA A 536 33.54 8.57 11.89
CA ALA A 536 33.72 8.13 13.27
C ALA A 536 32.47 7.44 13.85
N GLY A 537 31.29 7.60 13.21
CA GLY A 537 30.04 7.00 13.62
C GLY A 537 29.05 6.87 12.44
N PRO A 538 27.83 6.42 12.70
CA PRO A 538 26.79 6.29 11.70
C PRO A 538 26.47 7.62 11.00
N LEU A 539 26.13 7.54 9.71
CA LEU A 539 25.71 8.68 8.92
C LEU A 539 24.22 8.59 8.63
N ASN A 540 23.57 9.75 8.65
CA ASN A 540 22.25 9.98 8.11
C ASN A 540 22.36 10.72 6.79
N TYR A 541 21.45 10.48 5.88
CA TYR A 541 21.46 11.08 4.56
C TYR A 541 20.16 11.82 4.29
N THR A 542 20.26 12.97 3.65
CA THR A 542 19.13 13.67 3.05
C THR A 542 19.25 13.56 1.55
N LEU A 543 18.36 12.79 0.93
CA LEU A 543 18.25 12.66 -0.52
C LEU A 543 17.26 13.71 -1.03
N GLN A 544 17.68 14.46 -2.04
CA GLN A 544 16.84 15.45 -2.73
C GLN A 544 16.82 15.12 -4.22
N VAL A 545 15.62 15.15 -4.84
CA VAL A 545 15.39 14.87 -6.26
C VAL A 545 14.67 16.05 -6.89
N TYR A 546 15.09 16.46 -8.12
CA TYR A 546 14.65 17.66 -8.79
C TYR A 546 14.31 17.39 -10.27
N ARG A 547 13.42 18.21 -10.87
CA ARG A 547 13.15 18.18 -12.33
C ARG A 547 14.09 19.01 -13.16
N ASP A 548 14.89 19.88 -12.55
CA ASP A 548 15.80 20.81 -13.23
C ASP A 548 17.22 20.75 -12.68
N ALA A 549 18.19 21.11 -13.53
CA ALA A 549 19.61 21.10 -13.18
C ALA A 549 20.00 22.19 -12.19
N ASP A 550 19.21 23.24 -12.08
CA ASP A 550 19.44 24.37 -11.17
C ASP A 550 18.94 24.08 -9.76
N LEU A 551 18.38 22.88 -9.52
CA LEU A 551 17.85 22.39 -8.25
C LEU A 551 16.75 23.26 -7.66
N ALA A 552 15.93 23.87 -8.52
CA ALA A 552 14.85 24.77 -8.13
C ALA A 552 13.50 24.04 -8.01
N ASP A 553 13.22 23.07 -8.90
CA ASP A 553 11.99 22.27 -8.88
C ASP A 553 12.19 20.92 -8.18
N MET A 554 12.13 20.93 -6.84
CA MET A 554 12.30 19.73 -6.01
C MET A 554 11.06 18.82 -6.13
N VAL A 555 11.28 17.53 -6.41
CA VAL A 555 10.27 16.47 -6.44
C VAL A 555 10.14 15.77 -5.10
N ALA A 556 11.27 15.50 -4.44
CA ALA A 556 11.32 14.79 -3.17
C ALA A 556 12.48 15.25 -2.30
N CYS A 557 12.25 15.22 -0.97
CA CYS A 557 13.25 15.36 0.07
C CYS A 557 13.05 14.22 1.08
N VAL A 558 13.99 13.28 1.16
CA VAL A 558 13.83 12.07 1.96
C VAL A 558 15.02 11.89 2.90
N GLN A 559 14.74 11.59 4.17
CA GLN A 559 15.76 11.28 5.17
C GLN A 559 15.95 9.77 5.32
N LEU A 560 17.20 9.32 5.32
CA LEU A 560 17.60 7.92 5.25
C LEU A 560 18.78 7.64 6.18
N ASP A 561 18.84 6.42 6.69
CA ASP A 561 19.99 5.86 7.42
C ASP A 561 20.79 4.83 6.58
N SER A 562 20.38 4.62 5.33
CA SER A 562 20.99 3.71 4.37
C SER A 562 21.46 4.47 3.13
N ALA A 563 22.53 3.99 2.51
CA ALA A 563 23.13 4.64 1.35
C ALA A 563 22.44 4.23 0.03
N ARG A 564 21.14 4.02 0.04
CA ARG A 564 20.33 3.73 -1.14
C ARG A 564 18.86 4.09 -0.93
N TYR A 565 18.18 4.42 -2.04
CA TYR A 565 16.73 4.68 -2.04
C TYR A 565 16.11 4.15 -3.33
N ALA A 566 14.99 3.43 -3.24
CA ALA A 566 14.30 2.89 -4.40
C ALA A 566 13.69 4.02 -5.25
N ILE A 567 13.93 4.01 -6.55
CA ILE A 567 13.38 5.01 -7.47
C ILE A 567 11.85 4.98 -7.46
N ALA A 568 11.26 3.78 -7.39
CA ALA A 568 9.81 3.62 -7.26
C ALA A 568 9.19 4.34 -6.03
N SER A 569 10.01 4.63 -5.01
CA SER A 569 9.56 5.34 -3.80
C SER A 569 9.68 6.86 -3.92
N VAL A 570 10.26 7.38 -5.00
CA VAL A 570 10.29 8.84 -5.26
C VAL A 570 8.88 9.29 -5.66
N PRO A 571 8.25 10.20 -4.89
CA PRO A 571 6.89 10.61 -5.16
C PRO A 571 6.76 11.40 -6.47
N GLY A 572 5.71 11.14 -7.23
CA GLY A 572 5.34 11.94 -8.40
C GLY A 572 6.35 11.91 -9.55
N LEU A 573 7.10 10.80 -9.70
CA LEU A 573 7.92 10.60 -10.89
C LEU A 573 7.03 10.39 -12.13
N GLU A 574 7.30 11.18 -13.15
CA GLU A 574 6.80 11.01 -14.51
C GLU A 574 7.97 10.72 -15.45
N GLU A 575 7.73 10.19 -16.64
CA GLU A 575 8.81 9.98 -17.61
C GLU A 575 9.55 11.29 -17.91
N GLY A 576 10.88 11.28 -17.76
CA GLY A 576 11.69 12.48 -17.94
C GLY A 576 13.04 12.44 -17.25
N THR A 577 13.81 13.52 -17.40
CA THR A 577 15.12 13.65 -16.76
C THR A 577 15.00 14.29 -15.39
N TYR A 578 15.70 13.70 -14.42
CA TYR A 578 15.76 14.13 -13.03
C TYR A 578 17.21 14.37 -12.60
N TYR A 579 17.37 15.26 -11.64
CA TYR A 579 18.63 15.58 -10.99
C TYR A 579 18.52 15.24 -9.50
N TRP A 580 19.62 14.81 -8.89
CA TRP A 580 19.56 14.41 -7.50
C TRP A 580 20.88 14.69 -6.77
N GLN A 581 20.77 14.92 -5.47
CA GLN A 581 21.87 15.20 -4.59
C GLN A 581 21.64 14.51 -3.25
N VAL A 582 22.73 14.09 -2.60
CA VAL A 582 22.70 13.50 -1.28
C VAL A 582 23.58 14.32 -0.34
N THR A 583 23.01 14.70 0.80
CA THR A 583 23.75 15.33 1.89
C THR A 583 23.93 14.31 3.02
N ALA A 584 25.18 14.09 3.44
CA ALA A 584 25.50 13.24 4.59
C ALA A 584 25.76 14.07 5.84
N CYS A 585 25.36 13.55 6.98
CA CYS A 585 25.68 14.10 8.30
C CYS A 585 25.67 13.00 9.37
N GLY A 586 26.38 13.22 10.44
CA GLY A 586 26.41 12.36 11.63
C GLY A 586 26.54 13.18 12.90
N LEU A 587 26.74 12.51 14.03
CA LEU A 587 26.96 13.17 15.31
C LEU A 587 28.17 14.11 15.25
N ASN A 588 27.99 15.35 15.67
CA ASN A 588 29.01 16.38 15.68
C ASN A 588 29.59 16.70 14.29
N GLN A 589 28.81 16.54 13.22
CA GLN A 589 29.26 16.76 11.86
C GLN A 589 28.45 17.85 11.16
N SER A 590 29.14 18.79 10.53
CA SER A 590 28.53 19.70 9.56
C SER A 590 28.17 18.95 8.29
N PRO A 591 26.99 19.17 7.70
CA PRO A 591 26.56 18.45 6.50
C PRO A 591 27.52 18.60 5.31
N ALA A 592 27.68 17.52 4.53
CA ALA A 592 28.43 17.51 3.27
C ALA A 592 27.54 16.99 2.12
N ALA A 593 27.39 17.81 1.06
CA ALA A 593 26.60 17.45 -0.09
C ALA A 593 27.45 16.78 -1.18
N SER A 594 26.90 15.79 -1.88
CA SER A 594 27.50 15.18 -3.07
C SER A 594 27.56 16.18 -4.24
N ASP A 595 28.22 15.80 -5.32
CA ASP A 595 27.96 16.40 -6.62
C ASP A 595 26.52 16.08 -7.06
N VAL A 596 26.01 16.83 -8.05
CA VAL A 596 24.67 16.59 -8.61
C VAL A 596 24.73 15.45 -9.61
N GLY A 597 23.94 14.41 -9.42
CA GLY A 597 23.71 13.35 -10.39
C GLY A 597 22.51 13.61 -11.26
N SER A 598 22.36 12.86 -12.35
CA SER A 598 21.18 12.91 -13.21
C SER A 598 20.82 11.53 -13.70
N PHE A 599 19.52 11.29 -13.96
CA PHE A 599 19.02 10.08 -14.62
C PHE A 599 17.77 10.41 -15.44
N THR A 600 17.48 9.57 -16.44
CA THR A 600 16.22 9.62 -17.19
C THR A 600 15.34 8.49 -16.69
N TYR A 601 14.15 8.82 -16.20
CA TYR A 601 13.17 7.86 -15.73
C TYR A 601 12.21 7.45 -16.84
N GLU A 602 11.99 6.16 -17.00
CA GLU A 602 10.99 5.56 -17.88
C GLU A 602 10.23 4.47 -17.15
N HIS A 603 8.91 4.37 -17.38
CA HIS A 603 8.12 3.28 -16.82
C HIS A 603 8.53 1.92 -17.39
N MET A 604 8.40 0.88 -16.57
CA MET A 604 8.56 -0.49 -17.04
C MET A 604 7.53 -0.78 -18.13
N ARG A 605 8.00 -1.14 -19.32
CA ARG A 605 7.14 -1.45 -20.47
C ARG A 605 7.80 -2.46 -21.40
N VAL A 606 6.99 -3.13 -22.21
CA VAL A 606 7.48 -3.85 -23.41
C VAL A 606 7.90 -2.81 -24.43
N THR A 607 9.18 -2.83 -24.83
CA THR A 607 9.74 -1.85 -25.77
C THR A 607 9.72 -2.33 -27.22
N SER A 608 9.73 -3.66 -27.42
CA SER A 608 9.57 -4.28 -28.74
C SER A 608 8.92 -5.67 -28.57
N PRO A 609 8.01 -6.06 -29.47
CA PRO A 609 7.41 -5.28 -30.56
C PRO A 609 6.51 -4.15 -30.05
N ALA A 610 6.19 -3.20 -30.94
CA ALA A 610 5.29 -2.09 -30.59
C ALA A 610 3.85 -2.58 -30.37
N ASP A 611 3.08 -1.83 -29.58
CA ASP A 611 1.64 -2.08 -29.41
C ASP A 611 0.92 -2.06 -30.76
N GLY A 612 -0.02 -3.01 -30.95
CA GLY A 612 -0.76 -3.17 -32.20
C GLY A 612 -0.01 -3.92 -33.30
N THR A 613 1.23 -4.41 -33.06
CA THR A 613 1.97 -5.20 -34.07
C THR A 613 1.17 -6.43 -34.52
N SER A 614 1.05 -6.58 -35.82
CA SER A 614 0.38 -7.71 -36.48
C SER A 614 1.35 -8.51 -37.37
N GLY A 615 1.02 -9.78 -37.64
CA GLY A 615 1.88 -10.66 -38.42
C GLY A 615 3.15 -11.11 -37.70
N LEU A 616 3.13 -11.11 -36.36
CA LEU A 616 4.27 -11.48 -35.52
C LEU A 616 4.64 -12.95 -35.78
N SER A 617 5.94 -13.23 -35.88
CA SER A 617 6.47 -14.60 -35.92
C SER A 617 6.01 -15.41 -34.72
N LEU A 618 5.95 -16.73 -34.82
CA LEU A 618 5.66 -17.60 -33.67
C LEU A 618 6.87 -17.84 -32.75
N THR A 619 8.04 -17.35 -33.17
CA THR A 619 9.28 -17.34 -32.38
C THR A 619 9.86 -15.92 -32.31
N PRO A 620 9.09 -14.96 -31.83
CA PRO A 620 9.53 -13.56 -31.82
C PRO A 620 10.51 -13.28 -30.67
N THR A 621 11.28 -12.21 -30.86
CA THR A 621 12.05 -11.62 -29.78
C THR A 621 11.26 -10.44 -29.19
N PHE A 622 11.16 -10.38 -27.87
CA PHE A 622 10.61 -9.25 -27.12
C PHE A 622 11.70 -8.57 -26.33
N THR A 623 11.57 -7.27 -26.17
CA THR A 623 12.42 -6.49 -25.26
C THR A 623 11.55 -5.65 -24.31
N CYS A 624 12.09 -5.32 -23.16
CA CYS A 624 11.42 -4.45 -22.19
C CYS A 624 12.40 -3.41 -21.63
N THR A 625 11.87 -2.44 -20.85
CA THR A 625 12.69 -1.47 -20.15
C THR A 625 13.67 -2.18 -19.20
N GLN A 626 14.90 -1.72 -19.18
CA GLN A 626 15.94 -2.27 -18.32
C GLN A 626 15.75 -1.80 -16.88
N ALA A 627 15.94 -2.71 -15.93
CA ALA A 627 15.98 -2.44 -14.50
C ALA A 627 17.39 -2.80 -13.94
N SER A 628 17.59 -2.61 -12.63
CA SER A 628 18.86 -2.91 -11.95
C SER A 628 19.37 -4.34 -12.21
N PRO A 629 20.69 -4.55 -12.20
CA PRO A 629 21.27 -5.89 -12.23
C PRO A 629 20.68 -6.79 -11.14
N GLY A 630 20.42 -8.06 -11.49
CA GLY A 630 19.78 -9.03 -10.60
C GLY A 630 18.25 -9.06 -10.65
N THR A 631 17.64 -8.24 -11.51
CA THR A 631 16.19 -8.31 -11.77
C THR A 631 15.83 -9.56 -12.55
N ASN A 632 14.78 -10.25 -12.10
CA ASN A 632 14.14 -11.34 -12.85
C ASN A 632 12.95 -10.78 -13.60
N TYR A 633 12.89 -11.04 -14.90
CA TYR A 633 11.82 -10.57 -15.77
C TYR A 633 10.92 -11.74 -16.18
N PHE A 634 9.61 -11.49 -16.21
CA PHE A 634 8.56 -12.43 -16.61
C PHE A 634 7.71 -11.76 -17.68
N LEU A 635 7.79 -12.28 -18.91
CA LEU A 635 6.95 -11.82 -20.01
C LEU A 635 5.72 -12.72 -20.07
N GLU A 636 4.57 -12.17 -19.78
CA GLU A 636 3.29 -12.89 -19.67
C GLU A 636 2.43 -12.65 -20.91
N PHE A 637 1.95 -13.73 -21.52
CA PHE A 637 1.03 -13.73 -22.65
C PHE A 637 -0.35 -14.16 -22.20
N SER A 638 -1.38 -13.42 -22.59
CA SER A 638 -2.78 -13.76 -22.32
C SER A 638 -3.63 -13.52 -23.58
N THR A 639 -4.65 -14.32 -23.79
CA THR A 639 -5.65 -14.11 -24.85
C THR A 639 -6.79 -13.18 -24.39
N VAL A 640 -6.79 -12.78 -23.10
CA VAL A 640 -7.76 -11.86 -22.51
C VAL A 640 -7.04 -10.68 -21.87
N SER A 641 -7.55 -9.47 -22.07
CA SER A 641 -6.92 -8.23 -21.58
C SER A 641 -6.82 -8.11 -20.06
N SER A 642 -7.65 -8.84 -19.33
CA SER A 642 -7.66 -8.89 -17.86
C SER A 642 -6.59 -9.80 -17.25
N PHE A 643 -5.86 -10.59 -18.06
CA PHE A 643 -4.88 -11.57 -17.60
C PHE A 643 -5.41 -12.58 -16.56
N THR A 644 -6.71 -12.87 -16.58
CA THR A 644 -7.30 -13.89 -15.71
C THR A 644 -6.81 -15.30 -16.05
N THR A 645 -6.29 -15.48 -17.25
CA THR A 645 -5.63 -16.71 -17.70
C THR A 645 -4.36 -16.35 -18.43
N ILE A 646 -3.23 -16.91 -17.99
CA ILE A 646 -1.94 -16.77 -18.64
C ILE A 646 -1.77 -17.94 -19.60
N ALA A 647 -1.57 -17.64 -20.87
CA ALA A 647 -1.33 -18.64 -21.91
C ALA A 647 0.13 -19.13 -21.89
N TYR A 648 1.07 -18.24 -21.67
CA TYR A 648 2.50 -18.56 -21.61
C TYR A 648 3.24 -17.48 -20.78
N THR A 649 4.29 -17.88 -20.08
CA THR A 649 5.23 -16.98 -19.40
C THR A 649 6.65 -17.32 -19.82
N ALA A 650 7.36 -16.37 -20.40
CA ALA A 650 8.81 -16.45 -20.59
C ALA A 650 9.54 -15.80 -19.43
N THR A 651 10.66 -16.36 -18.99
CA THR A 651 11.49 -15.84 -17.91
C THR A 651 12.87 -15.48 -18.43
N SER A 652 13.46 -14.39 -17.93
CA SER A 652 14.80 -13.94 -18.28
C SER A 652 15.44 -13.15 -17.14
N ASN A 653 16.77 -13.16 -17.07
CA ASN A 653 17.55 -12.28 -16.19
C ASN A 653 18.07 -11.03 -16.93
N ALA A 654 17.67 -10.86 -18.20
CA ALA A 654 17.97 -9.70 -19.02
C ALA A 654 16.64 -9.16 -19.63
N PRO A 655 16.59 -7.88 -20.07
CA PRO A 655 15.37 -7.27 -20.61
C PRO A 655 15.09 -7.71 -22.06
N ILE A 656 15.38 -8.97 -22.36
CA ILE A 656 15.19 -9.58 -23.69
C ILE A 656 14.65 -11.00 -23.52
N PHE A 657 13.73 -11.40 -24.40
CA PHE A 657 13.08 -12.71 -24.40
C PHE A 657 13.03 -13.26 -25.83
N GLU A 658 13.62 -14.41 -26.02
CA GLU A 658 13.44 -15.19 -27.24
C GLU A 658 12.35 -16.23 -26.97
N ILE A 659 11.26 -16.14 -27.72
CA ILE A 659 10.12 -17.03 -27.51
C ILE A 659 10.36 -18.35 -28.28
N PRO A 660 10.41 -19.48 -27.56
CA PRO A 660 10.65 -20.77 -28.21
C PRO A 660 9.49 -21.18 -29.13
N ALA A 661 9.76 -22.07 -30.03
CA ALA A 661 8.76 -22.72 -30.88
C ALA A 661 7.65 -23.37 -30.04
N PHE A 662 6.45 -23.44 -30.58
CA PHE A 662 5.25 -24.07 -29.97
C PHE A 662 4.66 -23.39 -28.74
N LYS A 663 5.14 -22.20 -28.31
CA LYS A 663 4.59 -21.44 -27.21
C LYS A 663 3.46 -20.50 -27.63
N LEU A 664 3.46 -20.05 -28.90
CA LEU A 664 2.44 -19.16 -29.41
C LEU A 664 1.64 -19.86 -30.52
N MET A 665 0.34 -19.60 -30.58
CA MET A 665 -0.56 -20.05 -31.64
C MET A 665 -0.52 -19.08 -32.81
N GLY A 666 -0.69 -19.58 -34.04
CA GLY A 666 -0.84 -18.76 -35.23
C GLY A 666 -2.21 -18.06 -35.31
N GLY A 667 -2.27 -16.88 -35.94
CA GLY A 667 -3.49 -16.12 -36.12
C GLY A 667 -4.15 -15.60 -34.81
N CYS A 668 -3.44 -15.63 -33.72
CA CYS A 668 -3.97 -15.34 -32.39
C CYS A 668 -3.62 -13.92 -31.94
N THR A 669 -4.55 -13.25 -31.27
CA THR A 669 -4.29 -12.00 -30.59
C THR A 669 -3.86 -12.29 -29.15
N TYR A 670 -2.72 -11.73 -28.75
CA TYR A 670 -2.22 -11.77 -27.41
C TYR A 670 -2.15 -10.38 -26.79
N TYR A 671 -2.48 -10.31 -25.52
CA TYR A 671 -2.08 -9.21 -24.63
C TYR A 671 -0.80 -9.63 -23.94
N VAL A 672 0.22 -8.77 -24.00
CA VAL A 672 1.56 -9.07 -23.47
C VAL A 672 1.97 -7.99 -22.51
N ARG A 673 2.43 -8.39 -21.33
CA ARG A 673 2.99 -7.48 -20.32
C ARG A 673 4.27 -8.06 -19.76
N VAL A 674 5.12 -7.19 -19.24
CA VAL A 674 6.29 -7.61 -18.47
C VAL A 674 6.04 -7.38 -16.99
N ARG A 675 6.35 -8.38 -16.19
CA ARG A 675 6.44 -8.29 -14.73
C ARG A 675 7.91 -8.48 -14.36
N ALA A 676 8.46 -7.53 -13.62
CA ALA A 676 9.85 -7.54 -13.20
C ALA A 676 9.94 -7.61 -11.68
N ARG A 677 10.90 -8.36 -11.15
CA ARG A 677 11.08 -8.58 -9.71
C ARG A 677 12.56 -8.45 -9.31
N LEU A 678 12.80 -7.67 -8.25
CA LEU A 678 14.10 -7.50 -7.62
C LEU A 678 13.97 -7.63 -6.11
N GLY A 679 14.42 -8.76 -5.54
CA GLY A 679 14.15 -9.10 -4.15
C GLY A 679 12.65 -9.24 -3.89
N ASP A 680 12.12 -8.48 -2.93
CA ASP A 680 10.69 -8.42 -2.61
C ASP A 680 9.91 -7.38 -3.42
N ALA A 681 10.60 -6.51 -4.14
CA ALA A 681 9.98 -5.49 -4.99
C ALA A 681 9.55 -6.08 -6.34
N GLU A 682 8.35 -5.76 -6.77
CA GLU A 682 7.79 -6.19 -8.05
C GLU A 682 7.06 -5.04 -8.74
N VAL A 683 7.20 -4.96 -10.07
CA VAL A 683 6.46 -4.02 -10.92
C VAL A 683 5.89 -4.76 -12.11
N THR A 684 4.71 -4.35 -12.56
CA THR A 684 4.04 -4.90 -13.73
C THR A 684 3.71 -3.77 -14.71
N SER A 685 4.13 -3.94 -15.96
CA SER A 685 3.88 -2.95 -17.02
C SER A 685 2.43 -2.92 -17.47
N ASN A 686 2.04 -1.86 -18.16
CA ASN A 686 0.86 -1.89 -19.02
C ASN A 686 1.02 -2.98 -20.09
N ALA A 687 -0.09 -3.54 -20.54
CA ALA A 687 -0.10 -4.54 -21.59
C ALA A 687 -0.08 -3.91 -22.98
N ILE A 688 0.67 -4.51 -23.89
CA ILE A 688 0.55 -4.26 -25.32
C ILE A 688 -0.30 -5.35 -25.96
N ARG A 689 -0.91 -5.06 -27.09
CA ARG A 689 -1.66 -6.01 -27.92
C ARG A 689 -0.84 -6.36 -29.14
N VAL A 690 -0.60 -7.66 -29.39
CA VAL A 690 0.08 -8.15 -30.58
C VAL A 690 -0.74 -9.25 -31.24
N GLN A 691 -0.56 -9.45 -32.55
CA GLN A 691 -1.22 -10.49 -33.28
C GLN A 691 -0.20 -11.31 -34.06
N THR A 692 -0.19 -12.62 -33.86
CA THR A 692 0.70 -13.54 -34.55
C THR A 692 0.28 -13.71 -36.02
N ALA A 693 1.24 -14.05 -36.88
CA ALA A 693 1.00 -14.39 -38.27
C ALA A 693 0.13 -15.66 -38.40
N ASP A 694 -0.59 -15.77 -39.50
CA ASP A 694 -1.26 -17.01 -39.85
C ASP A 694 -0.20 -18.09 -40.18
N VAL A 695 -0.26 -19.19 -39.44
CA VAL A 695 0.51 -20.40 -39.72
C VAL A 695 -0.47 -21.54 -39.78
N ILE A 696 -0.77 -21.96 -41.04
CA ILE A 696 -1.71 -23.05 -41.29
C ILE A 696 -0.94 -24.37 -41.34
N PRO A 697 -1.15 -25.27 -40.35
CA PRO A 697 -0.48 -26.55 -40.30
C PRO A 697 -0.92 -27.42 -41.52
N THR A 698 -0.04 -28.26 -41.99
CA THR A 698 -0.36 -29.28 -42.98
C THR A 698 -1.10 -30.46 -42.34
N VAL A 699 -1.52 -31.43 -43.16
CA VAL A 699 -2.14 -32.64 -42.63
C VAL A 699 -1.16 -33.39 -41.69
N PRO A 700 -1.62 -33.90 -40.49
CA PRO A 700 -0.72 -34.55 -39.56
C PRO A 700 0.03 -35.74 -40.16
N VAL A 701 1.34 -35.79 -39.89
CA VAL A 701 2.23 -36.88 -40.25
C VAL A 701 2.48 -37.74 -39.02
N TYR A 702 2.38 -39.05 -39.16
CA TYR A 702 2.59 -39.97 -38.04
C TYR A 702 4.07 -40.13 -37.66
N VAL A 703 4.34 -40.13 -36.39
CA VAL A 703 5.57 -40.63 -35.78
C VAL A 703 5.33 -42.03 -35.24
N VAL A 704 4.21 -42.28 -34.58
CA VAL A 704 3.77 -43.61 -34.12
C VAL A 704 2.27 -43.77 -34.46
N PRO A 705 1.89 -44.84 -35.17
CA PRO A 705 2.73 -45.86 -35.80
C PRO A 705 3.51 -45.32 -37.00
N GLU A 706 4.76 -45.71 -37.17
CA GLU A 706 5.62 -45.30 -38.30
C GLU A 706 5.14 -45.92 -39.59
N THR A 707 4.66 -47.14 -39.54
CA THR A 707 4.16 -47.89 -40.73
C THR A 707 2.72 -48.35 -40.53
N ASP A 708 2.03 -48.64 -41.61
CA ASP A 708 0.72 -49.28 -41.59
C ASP A 708 0.88 -50.76 -41.15
N ASN A 709 -0.08 -51.28 -40.38
CA ASN A 709 -0.06 -52.62 -39.75
C ASN A 709 1.04 -52.82 -38.67
N ALA A 710 1.55 -51.77 -38.06
CA ALA A 710 2.46 -51.92 -36.91
C ALA A 710 1.78 -52.62 -35.73
N THR A 711 2.55 -53.37 -34.95
CA THR A 711 2.06 -53.87 -33.65
C THR A 711 2.35 -52.82 -32.57
N LEU A 712 1.31 -52.39 -31.87
CA LEU A 712 1.39 -51.44 -30.75
C LEU A 712 0.86 -52.09 -29.50
N THR A 713 1.52 -51.78 -28.37
CA THR A 713 1.18 -52.38 -27.08
C THR A 713 0.28 -51.48 -26.24
N ASN A 714 -0.22 -51.94 -25.11
CA ASN A 714 -0.93 -51.13 -24.12
C ASN A 714 -0.11 -49.94 -23.59
N ARG A 715 1.24 -49.97 -23.73
CA ARG A 715 2.16 -48.87 -23.35
C ARG A 715 2.44 -47.89 -24.49
N SER A 716 2.19 -48.31 -25.73
CA SER A 716 2.43 -47.46 -26.90
C SER A 716 1.52 -46.23 -26.87
N LYS A 717 2.04 -45.08 -27.34
CA LYS A 717 1.31 -43.86 -27.60
C LYS A 717 1.19 -43.61 -29.08
N ILE A 718 0.06 -43.14 -29.57
CA ILE A 718 -0.05 -42.60 -30.92
C ILE A 718 0.57 -41.21 -30.92
N GLN A 719 1.49 -40.95 -31.84
CA GLN A 719 2.20 -39.67 -31.90
C GLN A 719 2.24 -39.16 -33.37
N PHE A 720 2.15 -37.84 -33.47
CA PHE A 720 2.27 -37.11 -34.73
C PHE A 720 3.41 -36.09 -34.67
N GLU A 721 3.95 -35.69 -35.83
CA GLU A 721 4.98 -34.64 -35.87
C GLU A 721 4.43 -33.31 -35.34
N PRO A 722 5.12 -32.63 -34.42
CA PRO A 722 4.72 -31.31 -34.00
C PRO A 722 4.76 -30.31 -35.14
N GLN A 723 3.71 -29.48 -35.30
CA GLN A 723 3.68 -28.41 -36.29
C GLN A 723 3.35 -27.06 -35.59
N GLN A 724 4.11 -26.02 -35.90
CA GLN A 724 3.87 -24.69 -35.41
C GLN A 724 2.51 -24.15 -35.86
N GLY A 725 1.92 -23.25 -35.04
CA GLY A 725 0.61 -22.68 -35.31
C GLY A 725 -0.55 -23.56 -34.89
N THR A 726 -0.28 -24.80 -34.45
CA THR A 726 -1.28 -25.74 -33.98
C THR A 726 -1.76 -25.42 -32.59
N GLN A 727 -3.08 -25.28 -32.39
CA GLN A 727 -3.71 -25.14 -31.09
C GLN A 727 -3.77 -26.49 -30.35
N SER A 728 -4.14 -27.52 -31.04
CA SER A 728 -4.26 -28.89 -30.53
C SER A 728 -4.28 -29.91 -31.64
N LEU A 729 -3.91 -31.14 -31.33
CA LEU A 729 -4.08 -32.27 -32.17
C LEU A 729 -5.35 -33.05 -31.74
N ARG A 730 -6.24 -33.33 -32.66
CA ARG A 730 -7.39 -34.21 -32.43
C ARG A 730 -7.11 -35.58 -33.02
N VAL A 731 -7.15 -36.63 -32.20
CA VAL A 731 -6.89 -38.03 -32.57
C VAL A 731 -8.17 -38.82 -32.40
N GLU A 732 -8.47 -39.64 -33.41
CA GLU A 732 -9.55 -40.61 -33.40
C GLU A 732 -8.97 -42.00 -33.53
N ILE A 733 -9.36 -42.92 -32.62
CA ILE A 733 -9.01 -44.35 -32.66
C ILE A 733 -10.29 -45.18 -32.64
N SER A 734 -10.40 -46.18 -33.50
CA SER A 734 -11.60 -47.02 -33.59
C SER A 734 -11.27 -48.43 -34.06
N SER A 735 -12.05 -49.40 -33.71
CA SER A 735 -12.03 -50.75 -34.35
C SER A 735 -12.78 -50.82 -35.66
N ASN A 736 -13.35 -49.65 -36.11
CA ASN A 736 -14.06 -49.54 -37.39
C ASN A 736 -13.46 -48.36 -38.22
N PRO A 737 -13.05 -48.60 -39.46
CA PRO A 737 -12.39 -47.58 -40.30
C PRO A 737 -13.28 -46.39 -40.63
N SER A 738 -14.59 -46.44 -40.37
CA SER A 738 -15.51 -45.32 -40.54
C SER A 738 -15.60 -44.38 -39.34
N PHE A 739 -14.93 -44.68 -38.22
CA PHE A 739 -14.86 -43.92 -36.97
C PHE A 739 -16.23 -43.49 -36.41
N PRO A 740 -17.14 -44.43 -36.08
CA PRO A 740 -18.46 -44.06 -35.54
C PRO A 740 -18.32 -43.33 -34.22
N VAL A 741 -19.13 -42.24 -33.98
CA VAL A 741 -19.00 -41.36 -32.81
C VAL A 741 -19.08 -42.12 -31.50
N ARG A 742 -19.95 -43.14 -31.41
CA ARG A 742 -20.19 -43.88 -30.14
C ARG A 742 -19.17 -44.95 -29.80
N THR A 743 -18.31 -45.33 -30.77
CA THR A 743 -17.35 -46.44 -30.61
C THR A 743 -15.94 -46.04 -31.01
N SER A 744 -15.63 -44.76 -31.01
CA SER A 744 -14.31 -44.24 -31.31
C SER A 744 -13.81 -43.39 -30.13
N TYR A 745 -12.55 -43.60 -29.73
CA TYR A 745 -11.86 -42.64 -28.90
C TYR A 745 -11.69 -41.33 -29.67
N ARG A 746 -11.87 -40.19 -28.97
CA ARG A 746 -11.69 -38.85 -29.52
C ARG A 746 -10.90 -38.01 -28.52
N GLY A 747 -9.60 -38.03 -28.63
CA GLY A 747 -8.69 -37.29 -27.81
C GLY A 747 -8.36 -35.93 -28.38
N THR A 748 -8.16 -34.94 -27.49
CA THR A 748 -7.58 -33.62 -27.82
C THR A 748 -6.28 -33.51 -27.04
N ILE A 749 -5.16 -33.31 -27.78
CA ILE A 749 -3.81 -33.21 -27.22
C ILE A 749 -3.38 -31.76 -27.40
N THR A 750 -3.01 -31.12 -26.30
CA THR A 750 -2.63 -29.70 -26.26
C THR A 750 -1.18 -29.50 -25.85
N ASP A 751 -0.50 -30.57 -25.44
CA ASP A 751 0.93 -30.49 -25.09
C ASP A 751 1.83 -30.65 -26.32
N GLU A 752 3.10 -30.31 -26.15
CA GLU A 752 4.11 -30.26 -27.19
C GLU A 752 4.54 -31.65 -27.71
N THR A 753 4.14 -32.70 -27.02
CA THR A 753 4.50 -34.08 -27.41
C THR A 753 3.70 -34.57 -28.60
N PHE A 754 2.53 -34.01 -28.85
CA PHE A 754 1.55 -34.42 -29.84
C PHE A 754 1.31 -35.94 -29.82
N ALA A 755 1.29 -36.49 -28.58
CA ALA A 755 1.13 -37.92 -28.31
C ALA A 755 -0.10 -38.19 -27.44
N THR A 756 -0.82 -39.30 -27.74
CA THR A 756 -1.91 -39.76 -26.88
C THR A 756 -1.37 -40.27 -25.52
N PRO A 757 -2.23 -40.41 -24.50
CA PRO A 757 -1.93 -41.31 -23.39
C PRO A 757 -1.60 -42.72 -23.89
N PRO A 758 -0.95 -43.56 -23.07
CA PRO A 758 -0.73 -44.95 -23.41
C PRO A 758 -2.04 -45.65 -23.81
N LEU A 759 -2.00 -46.49 -24.87
CA LEU A 759 -3.19 -47.10 -25.45
C LEU A 759 -3.99 -47.95 -24.43
N GLY A 760 -3.33 -48.55 -23.46
CA GLY A 760 -3.99 -49.33 -22.39
C GLY A 760 -4.84 -48.48 -21.42
N THR A 761 -4.61 -47.14 -21.37
CA THR A 761 -5.36 -46.21 -20.52
C THR A 761 -6.52 -45.50 -21.22
N ILE A 762 -6.64 -45.67 -22.51
CA ILE A 762 -7.68 -45.06 -23.36
C ILE A 762 -9.03 -45.69 -23.14
N THR A 763 -10.05 -44.91 -22.74
CA THR A 763 -11.37 -45.41 -22.34
C THR A 763 -12.50 -45.19 -23.36
N GLY A 764 -12.31 -44.39 -24.41
CA GLY A 764 -13.39 -44.01 -25.36
C GLY A 764 -13.81 -45.09 -26.36
N VAL A 765 -13.04 -46.15 -26.57
CA VAL A 765 -13.31 -47.30 -27.49
C VAL A 765 -13.80 -48.53 -26.76
N GLY A 766 -14.13 -48.45 -25.46
CA GLY A 766 -14.15 -49.58 -24.57
C GLY A 766 -12.71 -50.06 -24.24
N ARG A 767 -12.55 -51.11 -23.44
CA ARG A 767 -11.21 -51.75 -23.29
C ARG A 767 -10.72 -52.27 -24.63
N MET A 768 -9.50 -51.88 -25.02
CA MET A 768 -8.90 -52.44 -26.23
C MET A 768 -8.69 -53.93 -26.06
N ILE A 769 -8.87 -54.69 -27.13
CA ILE A 769 -8.87 -56.15 -27.10
C ILE A 769 -7.57 -56.65 -27.73
N ASP A 770 -6.86 -57.47 -27.02
CA ASP A 770 -5.64 -58.17 -27.49
C ASP A 770 -5.86 -58.86 -28.82
N GLY A 771 -4.88 -58.77 -29.75
CA GLY A 771 -4.96 -59.36 -31.09
C GLY A 771 -5.93 -58.66 -32.03
N LYS A 772 -6.57 -57.55 -31.66
CA LYS A 772 -7.53 -56.86 -32.53
C LYS A 772 -6.87 -55.72 -33.28
N THR A 773 -7.28 -55.50 -34.57
CA THR A 773 -6.86 -54.37 -35.38
C THR A 773 -7.68 -53.12 -35.04
N TYR A 774 -6.99 -52.02 -34.87
CA TYR A 774 -7.56 -50.69 -34.68
C TYR A 774 -7.09 -49.73 -35.78
N TYR A 775 -7.89 -48.73 -36.05
CA TYR A 775 -7.66 -47.67 -37.02
C TYR A 775 -7.45 -46.35 -36.30
N VAL A 776 -6.56 -45.50 -36.82
CA VAL A 776 -6.25 -44.19 -36.23
C VAL A 776 -6.15 -43.13 -37.33
N ARG A 777 -6.59 -41.92 -36.98
CA ARG A 777 -6.38 -40.70 -37.77
C ARG A 777 -6.28 -39.48 -36.84
N GLY A 778 -5.60 -38.41 -37.32
CA GLY A 778 -5.46 -37.15 -36.59
C GLY A 778 -5.72 -35.95 -37.48
N ARG A 779 -6.06 -34.82 -36.87
CA ARG A 779 -6.12 -33.51 -37.52
C ARG A 779 -5.71 -32.42 -36.55
N TYR A 780 -5.04 -31.39 -37.09
CA TYR A 780 -4.68 -30.24 -36.27
C TYR A 780 -5.82 -29.23 -36.21
N ALA A 781 -6.01 -28.64 -35.02
CA ALA A 781 -6.83 -27.47 -34.81
C ALA A 781 -5.93 -26.23 -34.85
N TYR A 782 -6.34 -25.14 -35.48
CA TYR A 782 -5.59 -23.92 -35.63
C TYR A 782 -6.52 -22.69 -35.70
N TYR A 783 -5.96 -21.48 -35.56
CA TYR A 783 -6.64 -20.21 -35.74
C TYR A 783 -6.05 -19.47 -36.96
N THR A 784 -6.83 -18.57 -37.54
CA THR A 784 -6.36 -17.57 -38.51
C THR A 784 -6.88 -16.19 -38.15
N ILE A 785 -6.19 -15.16 -38.59
CA ILE A 785 -6.59 -13.76 -38.37
C ILE A 785 -8.00 -13.51 -38.90
N ALA A 786 -8.31 -14.07 -40.07
CA ALA A 786 -9.61 -13.90 -40.73
C ALA A 786 -10.77 -14.54 -39.92
N THR A 787 -10.52 -15.63 -39.21
CA THR A 787 -11.54 -16.34 -38.42
C THR A 787 -11.58 -15.94 -36.96
N GLY A 788 -10.63 -15.13 -36.51
CA GLY A 788 -10.49 -14.72 -35.10
C GLY A 788 -10.32 -15.95 -34.20
N ASN A 789 -11.11 -16.04 -33.13
CA ASN A 789 -11.05 -17.16 -32.18
C ASN A 789 -11.89 -18.38 -32.59
N VAL A 790 -12.30 -18.50 -33.89
CA VAL A 790 -13.01 -19.66 -34.36
C VAL A 790 -12.02 -20.72 -34.83
N VAL A 791 -12.06 -21.87 -34.16
CA VAL A 791 -11.17 -23.01 -34.46
C VAL A 791 -11.39 -23.55 -35.85
N GLN A 792 -10.33 -23.62 -36.63
CA GLN A 792 -10.27 -24.31 -37.93
C GLN A 792 -9.61 -25.68 -37.77
N TYR A 793 -9.81 -26.56 -38.73
CA TYR A 793 -9.20 -27.89 -38.74
C TYR A 793 -8.57 -28.18 -40.08
N THR A 794 -7.41 -28.84 -40.08
CA THR A 794 -6.84 -29.49 -41.29
C THR A 794 -7.72 -30.65 -41.71
N ASP A 795 -7.50 -31.15 -42.88
CA ASP A 795 -7.96 -32.50 -43.25
C ASP A 795 -7.39 -33.52 -42.28
N TYR A 796 -8.06 -34.66 -42.18
CA TYR A 796 -7.52 -35.80 -41.40
C TYR A 796 -6.29 -36.38 -42.12
N SER A 797 -5.34 -36.87 -41.32
CA SER A 797 -4.27 -37.73 -41.82
C SER A 797 -4.85 -38.96 -42.56
N PRO A 798 -4.12 -39.57 -43.46
CA PRO A 798 -4.47 -40.90 -43.95
C PRO A 798 -4.74 -41.84 -42.81
N VAL A 799 -5.76 -42.69 -42.94
CA VAL A 799 -6.05 -43.70 -41.90
C VAL A 799 -4.91 -44.69 -41.87
N ARG A 800 -4.32 -44.91 -40.67
CA ARG A 800 -3.43 -46.03 -40.43
C ARG A 800 -4.12 -47.08 -39.59
N GLN A 801 -3.74 -48.33 -39.76
CA GLN A 801 -4.17 -49.41 -38.88
C GLN A 801 -3.00 -49.99 -38.10
N PHE A 802 -3.29 -50.56 -36.92
CA PHE A 802 -2.31 -51.20 -36.08
C PHE A 802 -2.94 -52.37 -35.35
N LEU A 803 -2.13 -53.42 -35.10
CA LEU A 803 -2.54 -54.54 -34.25
C LEU A 803 -2.26 -54.18 -32.80
N TYR A 804 -3.27 -54.30 -31.94
CA TYR A 804 -3.07 -54.06 -30.51
C TYR A 804 -2.66 -55.33 -29.80
N GLN A 805 -1.60 -55.26 -28.99
CA GLN A 805 -1.09 -56.33 -28.13
C GLN A 805 -1.09 -55.87 -26.67
N GLU A 806 -1.71 -56.66 -25.82
CA GLU A 806 -1.73 -56.38 -24.38
C GLU A 806 -0.55 -57.09 -23.71
N LEU A 807 0.43 -56.34 -23.27
CA LEU A 807 1.54 -56.88 -22.47
C LEU A 807 1.06 -57.16 -21.05
N PRO A 808 1.44 -58.33 -20.48
CA PRO A 808 1.03 -58.68 -19.12
C PRO A 808 1.61 -57.73 -18.08
N PRO A 809 0.91 -57.51 -16.94
CA PRO A 809 1.46 -56.74 -15.83
C PRO A 809 2.80 -57.35 -15.35
N GLY A 810 3.83 -56.51 -15.18
CA GLY A 810 5.17 -56.99 -14.78
C GLY A 810 6.14 -57.37 -15.92
N ASP A 811 5.69 -57.34 -17.17
CA ASP A 811 6.58 -57.48 -18.32
C ASP A 811 7.28 -56.13 -18.58
N VAL A 812 8.35 -55.88 -17.84
CA VAL A 812 9.12 -54.62 -17.86
C VAL A 812 9.94 -54.52 -19.14
N THR A 813 10.42 -55.63 -19.68
CA THR A 813 11.24 -55.69 -20.89
C THR A 813 10.41 -55.54 -22.18
N GLY A 814 9.09 -55.80 -22.13
CA GLY A 814 8.18 -55.75 -23.28
C GLY A 814 8.34 -56.95 -24.22
N ASP A 815 8.90 -58.05 -23.77
CA ASP A 815 9.13 -59.25 -24.60
C ASP A 815 7.91 -60.23 -24.64
N GLY A 816 6.87 -59.92 -23.91
CA GLY A 816 5.65 -60.67 -23.78
C GLY A 816 5.67 -61.72 -22.67
N SER A 817 6.73 -61.82 -21.89
CA SER A 817 6.91 -62.79 -20.84
C SER A 817 7.29 -62.09 -19.53
N VAL A 818 6.72 -62.51 -18.38
CA VAL A 818 7.09 -61.95 -17.09
C VAL A 818 8.05 -62.93 -16.40
N ASN A 819 9.33 -62.55 -16.25
CA ASN A 819 10.39 -63.40 -15.76
C ASN A 819 11.51 -62.60 -15.05
N VAL A 820 12.66 -63.25 -14.70
CA VAL A 820 13.76 -62.63 -13.96
C VAL A 820 14.46 -61.53 -14.76
N THR A 821 14.37 -61.52 -16.09
CA THR A 821 14.94 -60.44 -16.91
C THR A 821 14.23 -59.11 -16.67
N ASP A 822 12.92 -59.14 -16.38
CA ASP A 822 12.12 -57.97 -16.05
C ASP A 822 12.52 -57.40 -14.69
N VAL A 823 12.82 -58.26 -13.72
CA VAL A 823 13.35 -57.82 -12.43
C VAL A 823 14.68 -57.08 -12.61
N THR A 824 15.54 -57.61 -13.47
CA THR A 824 16.85 -57.01 -13.76
C THR A 824 16.68 -55.66 -14.50
N ALA A 825 15.76 -55.59 -15.43
CA ALA A 825 15.42 -54.36 -16.16
C ALA A 825 14.89 -53.28 -15.19
N LEU A 826 13.92 -53.64 -14.34
CA LEU A 826 13.33 -52.74 -13.36
C LEU A 826 14.36 -52.19 -12.34
N VAL A 827 15.23 -53.08 -11.82
CA VAL A 827 16.33 -52.64 -10.93
C VAL A 827 17.28 -51.69 -11.65
N ASN A 828 17.63 -51.96 -12.92
CA ASN A 828 18.48 -51.07 -13.70
C ASN A 828 17.81 -49.70 -13.98
N MET A 829 16.51 -49.65 -14.18
CA MET A 829 15.74 -48.42 -14.28
C MET A 829 15.79 -47.64 -12.99
N ILE A 830 15.49 -48.28 -11.83
CA ILE A 830 15.53 -47.64 -10.51
C ILE A 830 16.92 -47.08 -10.18
N LEU A 831 17.97 -47.80 -10.59
CA LEU A 831 19.36 -47.36 -10.43
C LEU A 831 19.85 -46.36 -11.46
N GLY A 832 19.01 -45.97 -12.43
CA GLY A 832 19.37 -45.03 -13.47
C GLY A 832 20.39 -45.57 -14.50
N VAL A 833 20.57 -46.90 -14.60
CA VAL A 833 21.47 -47.55 -15.56
C VAL A 833 20.87 -47.59 -16.97
N ILE A 834 19.56 -47.71 -17.06
CA ILE A 834 18.78 -47.63 -18.30
C ILE A 834 17.67 -46.60 -18.15
N ALA A 835 17.15 -46.12 -19.29
CA ALA A 835 16.11 -45.10 -19.27
C ALA A 835 14.85 -45.63 -18.56
N MET A 836 14.21 -44.74 -17.79
CA MET A 836 12.98 -45.05 -17.07
C MET A 836 11.80 -45.22 -18.04
N ASP A 837 11.10 -46.30 -18.00
CA ASP A 837 9.79 -46.52 -18.61
C ASP A 837 8.75 -46.60 -17.48
N GLU A 838 8.18 -45.43 -17.11
CA GLU A 838 7.25 -45.32 -15.97
C GLU A 838 6.08 -46.29 -16.06
N PRO A 839 5.39 -46.49 -17.21
CA PRO A 839 4.29 -47.44 -17.33
C PRO A 839 4.69 -48.92 -17.16
N ALA A 840 5.98 -49.23 -17.39
CA ALA A 840 6.49 -50.59 -17.23
C ALA A 840 7.02 -50.83 -15.77
N ALA A 841 7.57 -49.79 -15.18
CA ALA A 841 8.29 -49.84 -13.92
C ALA A 841 7.37 -49.72 -12.67
N ASP A 842 6.22 -49.05 -12.76
CA ASP A 842 5.21 -48.98 -11.68
C ASP A 842 4.35 -50.25 -11.71
N VAL A 843 4.88 -51.30 -11.16
CA VAL A 843 4.30 -52.64 -11.21
C VAL A 843 3.16 -52.82 -10.21
N ASP A 844 3.24 -52.13 -9.08
CA ASP A 844 2.19 -52.18 -8.05
C ASP A 844 1.08 -51.12 -8.25
N GLY A 845 1.27 -50.20 -9.21
CA GLY A 845 0.30 -49.18 -9.60
C GLY A 845 0.12 -48.07 -8.57
N ASN A 846 1.07 -47.82 -7.68
CA ASN A 846 0.98 -46.81 -6.63
C ASN A 846 1.48 -45.41 -7.05
N GLY A 847 2.02 -45.28 -8.27
CA GLY A 847 2.56 -44.07 -8.83
C GLY A 847 3.97 -43.70 -8.40
N ALA A 848 4.67 -44.59 -7.65
CA ALA A 848 6.00 -44.36 -7.16
C ALA A 848 6.93 -45.53 -7.53
N ILE A 849 7.90 -45.31 -8.42
CA ILE A 849 8.81 -46.34 -8.88
C ILE A 849 9.95 -46.54 -7.89
N ASN A 850 9.94 -47.69 -7.19
CA ASN A 850 10.90 -47.97 -6.13
C ASN A 850 11.00 -49.49 -5.87
N VAL A 851 11.62 -49.89 -4.72
CA VAL A 851 11.80 -51.27 -4.34
C VAL A 851 10.46 -52.04 -4.14
N SER A 852 9.35 -51.38 -3.89
CA SER A 852 8.05 -52.02 -3.76
C SER A 852 7.61 -52.67 -5.09
N ASP A 853 7.92 -52.02 -6.22
CA ASP A 853 7.63 -52.53 -7.56
C ASP A 853 8.46 -53.79 -7.85
N VAL A 854 9.71 -53.83 -7.43
CA VAL A 854 10.55 -55.02 -7.54
C VAL A 854 9.95 -56.17 -6.75
N THR A 855 9.43 -55.87 -5.56
CA THR A 855 8.77 -56.87 -4.73
C THR A 855 7.47 -57.37 -5.36
N ALA A 856 6.66 -56.45 -5.90
CA ALA A 856 5.43 -56.77 -6.61
C ALA A 856 5.73 -57.67 -7.83
N LEU A 857 6.75 -57.31 -8.61
CA LEU A 857 7.18 -58.09 -9.76
C LEU A 857 7.63 -59.51 -9.40
N ILE A 858 8.44 -59.65 -8.34
CA ILE A 858 8.87 -60.94 -7.85
C ILE A 858 7.65 -61.77 -7.41
N ASN A 859 6.66 -61.16 -6.73
CA ASN A 859 5.44 -61.87 -6.33
C ASN A 859 4.63 -62.35 -7.55
N ILE A 860 4.55 -61.54 -8.62
CA ILE A 860 3.92 -61.96 -9.87
C ILE A 860 4.62 -63.15 -10.48
N ILE A 861 5.97 -63.14 -10.55
CA ILE A 861 6.76 -64.26 -11.09
C ILE A 861 6.61 -65.54 -10.26
N LEU A 862 6.49 -65.41 -8.97
CA LEU A 862 6.33 -66.55 -8.05
C LEU A 862 4.86 -67.01 -7.93
N GLY A 863 3.92 -66.31 -8.53
CA GLY A 863 2.48 -66.61 -8.42
C GLY A 863 1.92 -66.39 -7.02
N ILE A 864 2.54 -65.49 -6.25
CA ILE A 864 2.11 -65.13 -4.88
C ILE A 864 1.24 -63.90 -5.00
N SER A 865 -0.10 -64.04 -4.84
CA SER A 865 -1.06 -62.93 -4.87
C SER A 865 -1.14 -62.21 -3.54
#